data_bfe3db99199eb61e4f433c7a422cb057
#
_entry.id   bfe3db99199eb61e4f433c7a422cb057
#
_cell.length_a   1.000
_cell.length_b   1.000
_cell.length_c   1.000
_cell.angle_alpha   90.00
_cell.angle_beta   90.00
_cell.angle_gamma   90.00
#
_symmetry.space_group_name_H-M   'P 1'
#
loop_
_entity.id
_entity.type
_entity.pdbx_description
1 polymer ?
#
loop_
_entity_poly.entity_id
_entity_poly.type
_entity_poly.pdbx_seq_one_letter_code
_entity_poly.pdbx_strand_id
1 'polypeptide(L)'
;MSSGTQSIADLTTEIKLTSGSIPPPLVGASTTVAGNSLYVFGGRLVSSRQMTNHLYILNLDTLVWTQHIAQPDSPPAPRPRYFHSTNLFGRYLVVFGGMSYSVRRSSQSLCALDDVCLFDLELMTWKYPDIEPSIYAPQSRYAHLAVCSADKLVVMGGQDMSNQYINEINVFNLTTLSWIHGGALSRQYGAYRAVAFCPSNVDTSIMSTQPFWQENNQPHNDLPLCVYSNYNFTDVTRDLQSFSPLTSAEFKDHSMDMSGTSLPPGLRFPSGDLLGHHMLLTGTYLTPTHRSFHIWALNLANLVWVRIDTGSILSHGSWNRGVLYEDKQKFFVFGDKSRDLLEDYNHRQVNFAHVAIVELEAFGIYSYPKETCAPVAQELGLSMLNEPSMADIEILTDDGRSIPANSSVIALRWTHFASLLSEKLENPGFKSLSFPESYPVTLAFLQFIYTDHLMTAQQHYPQILSRLLVLADVYNLPRLRLLATHALHQILTIQTASMVYETSALTGRTALQIRALRVMINAKKMLHQQQQQQQQNIHPQKHQDYPSMDSPSMFPTQYSTQRQSEEDGDFFQSRMSPSSSAVRRLTGSKSSTTASPEPSSVYNMVPSPKVSKSSNVYQSQRSPQFAQRKTSLVPSISQNKVGSMSPTFERPNMGIRF
;
A
#
# COMPACT_ATOMS: atom_id res chain seq x y z
N MET A 1 -3.13 25.07 -33.90
CA MET A 1 -3.13 23.91 -32.99
C MET A 1 -1.68 23.54 -32.76
N SER A 2 -1.09 23.88 -31.63
CA SER A 2 0.28 23.49 -31.31
C SER A 2 0.25 22.00 -31.04
N SER A 3 1.01 21.22 -31.81
CA SER A 3 1.27 19.82 -31.53
C SER A 3 2.13 19.74 -30.27
N GLY A 4 1.49 19.77 -29.10
CA GLY A 4 2.17 19.53 -27.84
C GLY A 4 2.79 18.14 -27.90
N THR A 5 4.09 18.04 -27.67
CA THR A 5 4.77 16.76 -27.49
C THR A 5 4.11 16.01 -26.34
N GLN A 6 3.43 14.91 -26.63
CA GLN A 6 2.80 14.07 -25.63
C GLN A 6 3.87 13.53 -24.67
N SER A 7 3.70 13.76 -23.39
CA SER A 7 4.60 13.22 -22.37
C SER A 7 4.34 11.73 -22.19
N ILE A 8 5.38 10.92 -21.97
CA ILE A 8 5.22 9.52 -21.63
C ILE A 8 4.44 9.32 -20.31
N ALA A 9 4.46 10.31 -19.43
CA ALA A 9 3.66 10.32 -18.21
C ALA A 9 2.16 10.37 -18.51
N ASP A 10 1.74 11.02 -19.61
CA ASP A 10 0.35 11.08 -20.04
C ASP A 10 -0.19 9.70 -20.51
N LEU A 11 0.71 8.76 -20.83
CA LEU A 11 0.35 7.38 -21.17
C LEU A 11 0.09 6.51 -19.93
N THR A 12 0.55 6.93 -18.77
CA THR A 12 0.45 6.15 -17.52
C THR A 12 -0.64 6.64 -16.58
N THR A 13 -1.24 7.80 -16.87
CA THR A 13 -2.20 8.44 -15.98
C THR A 13 -3.32 9.07 -16.79
N GLU A 14 -4.56 8.74 -16.45
CA GLU A 14 -5.76 9.31 -17.07
C GLU A 14 -6.68 9.94 -16.03
N ILE A 15 -7.39 11.02 -16.39
CA ILE A 15 -8.42 11.63 -15.53
C ILE A 15 -9.79 11.22 -16.04
N LYS A 16 -10.64 10.74 -15.13
CA LYS A 16 -12.04 10.41 -15.38
C LYS A 16 -12.96 11.15 -14.41
N LEU A 17 -14.21 11.30 -14.81
CA LEU A 17 -15.30 11.73 -13.95
C LEU A 17 -15.94 10.52 -13.29
N THR A 18 -16.30 10.66 -12.04
CA THR A 18 -17.20 9.72 -11.37
C THR A 18 -18.65 10.15 -11.58
N SER A 19 -19.58 9.25 -11.39
CA SER A 19 -21.02 9.50 -11.59
C SER A 19 -21.87 8.86 -10.48
N GLY A 20 -23.18 9.03 -10.52
CA GLY A 20 -24.11 8.49 -9.52
C GLY A 20 -24.20 9.37 -8.26
N SER A 21 -24.36 8.75 -7.09
CA SER A 21 -24.50 9.45 -5.79
C SER A 21 -23.13 9.87 -5.24
N ILE A 22 -22.47 10.82 -5.92
CA ILE A 22 -21.13 11.28 -5.56
C ILE A 22 -21.13 11.84 -4.13
N PRO A 23 -20.19 11.41 -3.24
CA PRO A 23 -20.06 12.01 -1.93
C PRO A 23 -19.83 13.52 -2.02
N PRO A 24 -20.50 14.33 -1.18
CA PRO A 24 -20.17 15.74 -1.08
C PRO A 24 -18.72 15.93 -0.56
N PRO A 25 -18.14 17.13 -0.66
CA PRO A 25 -16.85 17.41 -0.08
C PRO A 25 -16.81 17.11 1.42
N LEU A 26 -15.87 16.24 1.84
CA LEU A 26 -15.78 15.69 3.20
C LEU A 26 -14.44 16.02 3.85
N VAL A 27 -14.46 16.16 5.17
CA VAL A 27 -13.26 16.28 6.03
C VAL A 27 -13.15 15.04 6.90
N GLY A 28 -12.00 14.36 6.85
CA GLY A 28 -11.69 13.26 7.76
C GLY A 28 -12.59 12.03 7.61
N ALA A 29 -13.18 11.82 6.44
CA ALA A 29 -13.79 10.55 6.07
C ALA A 29 -12.71 9.49 5.88
N SER A 30 -13.03 8.23 6.20
CA SER A 30 -12.17 7.09 5.88
C SER A 30 -12.45 6.54 4.49
N THR A 31 -11.43 5.94 3.88
CA THR A 31 -11.51 5.28 2.57
C THR A 31 -10.90 3.89 2.67
N THR A 32 -11.60 2.86 2.21
CA THR A 32 -11.13 1.46 2.25
C THR A 32 -11.60 0.74 1.00
N VAL A 33 -10.69 0.03 0.35
CA VAL A 33 -11.00 -0.79 -0.83
C VAL A 33 -11.23 -2.23 -0.39
N ALA A 34 -12.28 -2.86 -0.92
CA ALA A 34 -12.56 -4.28 -0.81
C ALA A 34 -12.98 -4.82 -2.18
N GLY A 35 -12.17 -5.68 -2.77
CA GLY A 35 -12.34 -6.14 -4.15
C GLY A 35 -12.38 -4.98 -5.13
N ASN A 36 -13.43 -4.89 -5.93
CA ASN A 36 -13.64 -3.81 -6.91
C ASN A 36 -14.42 -2.60 -6.37
N SER A 37 -14.56 -2.48 -5.06
CA SER A 37 -15.39 -1.44 -4.45
C SER A 37 -14.60 -0.60 -3.44
N LEU A 38 -14.71 0.72 -3.57
CA LEU A 38 -14.20 1.69 -2.59
C LEU A 38 -15.34 2.13 -1.67
N TYR A 39 -15.13 1.99 -0.38
CA TYR A 39 -16.05 2.41 0.69
C TYR A 39 -15.55 3.71 1.30
N VAL A 40 -16.40 4.75 1.34
CA VAL A 40 -16.14 6.03 1.99
C VAL A 40 -17.15 6.19 3.12
N PHE A 41 -16.65 6.21 4.37
CA PHE A 41 -17.51 6.27 5.54
C PHE A 41 -17.30 7.54 6.36
N GLY A 42 -18.40 8.12 6.82
CA GLY A 42 -18.40 9.21 7.76
C GLY A 42 -17.82 10.51 7.21
N GLY A 43 -17.12 11.23 8.06
CA GLY A 43 -16.56 12.53 7.74
C GLY A 43 -17.43 13.69 8.23
N ARG A 44 -16.93 14.91 8.00
CA ARG A 44 -17.66 16.16 8.29
C ARG A 44 -17.88 16.90 6.97
N LEU A 45 -19.11 17.29 6.73
CA LEU A 45 -19.49 18.10 5.56
C LEU A 45 -18.78 19.45 5.61
N VAL A 46 -18.18 19.85 4.48
CA VAL A 46 -17.51 21.16 4.38
C VAL A 46 -18.52 22.29 4.43
N SER A 47 -19.66 22.14 3.74
CA SER A 47 -20.70 23.16 3.60
C SER A 47 -21.39 23.51 4.92
N SER A 48 -21.87 22.51 5.68
CA SER A 48 -22.63 22.69 6.90
C SER A 48 -21.85 22.50 8.18
N ARG A 49 -20.61 21.98 8.10
CA ARG A 49 -19.77 21.54 9.22
C ARG A 49 -20.41 20.43 10.08
N GLN A 50 -21.47 19.80 9.61
CA GLN A 50 -22.10 18.68 10.30
C GLN A 50 -21.33 17.39 10.04
N MET A 51 -21.22 16.54 11.05
CA MET A 51 -20.67 15.20 10.91
C MET A 51 -21.72 14.28 10.30
N THR A 52 -21.26 13.32 9.52
CA THR A 52 -22.11 12.31 8.87
C THR A 52 -21.65 10.90 9.25
N ASN A 53 -22.55 9.95 9.13
CA ASN A 53 -22.33 8.52 9.20
C ASN A 53 -22.78 7.82 7.91
N HIS A 54 -22.87 8.57 6.82
CA HIS A 54 -23.19 8.00 5.50
C HIS A 54 -22.06 7.11 5.05
N LEU A 55 -22.43 6.03 4.36
CA LEU A 55 -21.52 5.13 3.67
C LEU A 55 -21.77 5.25 2.16
N TYR A 56 -20.75 5.66 1.44
CA TYR A 56 -20.77 5.72 -0.03
C TYR A 56 -19.89 4.60 -0.58
N ILE A 57 -20.31 4.04 -1.70
CA ILE A 57 -19.66 2.91 -2.35
C ILE A 57 -19.42 3.27 -3.81
N LEU A 58 -18.16 3.24 -4.25
CA LEU A 58 -17.78 3.41 -5.64
C LEU A 58 -17.40 2.05 -6.23
N ASN A 59 -18.03 1.68 -7.32
CA ASN A 59 -17.48 0.60 -8.14
C ASN A 59 -16.29 1.14 -8.94
N LEU A 60 -15.11 0.59 -8.72
CA LEU A 60 -13.83 1.05 -9.29
C LEU A 60 -13.69 0.74 -10.79
N ASP A 61 -14.47 -0.21 -11.31
CA ASP A 61 -14.48 -0.52 -12.75
C ASP A 61 -15.38 0.44 -13.54
N THR A 62 -16.55 0.77 -13.00
CA THR A 62 -17.56 1.60 -13.67
C THR A 62 -17.49 3.08 -13.28
N LEU A 63 -16.81 3.42 -12.17
CA LEU A 63 -16.74 4.75 -11.57
C LEU A 63 -18.12 5.33 -11.19
N VAL A 64 -19.05 4.45 -10.79
CA VAL A 64 -20.40 4.83 -10.36
C VAL A 64 -20.51 4.74 -8.86
N TRP A 65 -20.89 5.85 -8.21
CA TRP A 65 -21.17 5.95 -6.80
C TRP A 65 -22.59 5.54 -6.46
N THR A 66 -22.74 4.80 -5.37
CA THR A 66 -24.02 4.55 -4.69
C THR A 66 -23.91 4.95 -3.24
N GLN A 67 -24.98 5.43 -2.65
CA GLN A 67 -25.07 5.64 -1.20
C GLN A 67 -25.78 4.45 -0.60
N HIS A 68 -25.16 3.85 0.42
CA HIS A 68 -25.77 2.77 1.19
C HIS A 68 -26.97 3.29 1.97
N ILE A 69 -28.12 2.63 1.79
CA ILE A 69 -29.36 2.87 2.52
C ILE A 69 -29.61 1.64 3.38
N ALA A 70 -29.61 1.85 4.71
CA ALA A 70 -29.87 0.76 5.65
C ALA A 70 -31.29 0.22 5.49
N GLN A 71 -31.47 -1.08 5.60
CA GLN A 71 -32.79 -1.71 5.63
C GLN A 71 -33.54 -1.34 6.93
N PRO A 72 -34.86 -1.26 6.91
CA PRO A 72 -35.64 -0.80 8.09
C PRO A 72 -35.37 -1.59 9.37
N ASP A 73 -35.13 -2.90 9.26
CA ASP A 73 -34.91 -3.81 10.41
C ASP A 73 -33.44 -4.04 10.73
N SER A 74 -32.51 -3.36 10.02
CA SER A 74 -31.08 -3.49 10.27
C SER A 74 -30.61 -2.58 11.41
N PRO A 75 -29.54 -2.96 12.14
CA PRO A 75 -28.92 -2.08 13.11
C PRO A 75 -28.55 -0.71 12.49
N PRO A 76 -28.79 0.40 13.22
CA PRO A 76 -28.50 1.74 12.70
C PRO A 76 -26.98 1.90 12.46
N ALA A 77 -26.61 2.84 11.58
CA ALA A 77 -25.21 3.20 11.39
C ALA A 77 -24.60 3.77 12.69
N PRO A 78 -23.28 3.62 12.90
CA PRO A 78 -22.60 4.21 14.06
C PRO A 78 -22.79 5.71 14.14
N ARG A 79 -22.49 6.29 15.30
CA ARG A 79 -22.53 7.75 15.48
C ARG A 79 -21.75 8.47 14.39
N PRO A 80 -22.26 9.59 13.83
CA PRO A 80 -21.54 10.43 12.90
C PRO A 80 -20.15 10.77 13.44
N ARG A 81 -19.11 10.57 12.63
CA ARG A 81 -17.72 10.71 13.08
C ARG A 81 -16.76 11.13 11.96
N TYR A 82 -15.62 11.70 12.33
CA TYR A 82 -14.54 12.03 11.40
C TYR A 82 -13.17 11.81 12.06
N PHE A 83 -12.11 11.68 11.27
CA PHE A 83 -10.76 11.28 11.69
C PHE A 83 -10.69 9.95 12.46
N HIS A 84 -11.60 9.04 12.15
CA HIS A 84 -11.59 7.64 12.54
C HIS A 84 -10.76 6.82 11.54
N SER A 85 -10.44 5.59 11.87
CA SER A 85 -9.87 4.62 10.95
C SER A 85 -10.92 3.62 10.45
N THR A 86 -10.69 3.09 9.23
CA THR A 86 -11.43 1.96 8.69
C THR A 86 -10.45 1.02 8.01
N ASN A 87 -10.52 -0.27 8.37
CA ASN A 87 -9.65 -1.31 7.86
C ASN A 87 -10.49 -2.49 7.35
N LEU A 88 -9.99 -3.22 6.35
CA LEU A 88 -10.62 -4.44 5.85
C LEU A 88 -10.15 -5.65 6.66
N PHE A 89 -11.09 -6.49 7.12
CA PHE A 89 -10.83 -7.79 7.71
C PHE A 89 -11.82 -8.83 7.17
N GLY A 90 -11.35 -9.70 6.30
CA GLY A 90 -12.21 -10.63 5.60
C GLY A 90 -13.36 -9.92 4.90
N ARG A 91 -14.59 -10.18 5.31
CA ARG A 91 -15.80 -9.52 4.80
C ARG A 91 -16.26 -8.31 5.63
N TYR A 92 -15.47 -7.83 6.59
CA TYR A 92 -15.86 -6.74 7.45
C TYR A 92 -15.02 -5.49 7.22
N LEU A 93 -15.67 -4.32 7.18
CA LEU A 93 -15.00 -3.05 7.41
C LEU A 93 -14.98 -2.81 8.92
N VAL A 94 -13.80 -2.70 9.49
CA VAL A 94 -13.57 -2.46 10.92
C VAL A 94 -13.35 -0.98 11.14
N VAL A 95 -14.27 -0.31 11.80
CA VAL A 95 -14.22 1.13 12.11
C VAL A 95 -13.81 1.30 13.56
N PHE A 96 -12.82 2.17 13.84
CA PHE A 96 -12.38 2.47 15.18
C PHE A 96 -12.24 3.98 15.42
N GLY A 97 -12.74 4.46 16.58
CA GLY A 97 -12.46 5.76 17.14
C GLY A 97 -12.97 6.95 16.32
N GLY A 98 -12.21 8.05 16.34
CA GLY A 98 -12.54 9.31 15.69
C GLY A 98 -13.19 10.32 16.61
N MET A 99 -13.61 11.46 16.07
CA MET A 99 -14.36 12.51 16.80
C MET A 99 -15.84 12.48 16.46
N SER A 100 -16.69 12.70 17.46
CA SER A 100 -18.14 12.78 17.37
C SER A 100 -18.72 13.83 18.29
N TYR A 101 -20.04 14.02 18.28
CA TYR A 101 -20.74 14.82 19.30
C TYR A 101 -21.13 13.95 20.49
N SER A 102 -20.97 14.51 21.70
CA SER A 102 -21.39 13.85 22.93
C SER A 102 -22.92 13.78 23.04
N VAL A 103 -23.44 12.60 23.41
CA VAL A 103 -24.90 12.38 23.60
C VAL A 103 -25.38 12.88 24.99
N ARG A 104 -24.44 13.14 25.91
CA ARG A 104 -24.78 13.26 27.36
C ARG A 104 -25.18 14.67 27.84
N ARG A 105 -25.16 15.71 27.00
CA ARG A 105 -25.51 17.09 27.46
C ARG A 105 -26.29 17.85 26.40
N SER A 106 -27.13 18.75 26.85
CA SER A 106 -27.88 19.70 26.03
C SER A 106 -27.03 20.65 25.18
N SER A 107 -25.73 20.66 25.37
CA SER A 107 -24.74 21.31 24.50
C SER A 107 -24.00 20.27 23.66
N GLN A 108 -23.99 20.43 22.36
CA GLN A 108 -23.22 19.62 21.42
C GLN A 108 -21.72 19.82 21.64
N SER A 109 -21.14 19.14 22.64
CA SER A 109 -19.67 19.11 22.83
C SER A 109 -19.03 18.00 22.01
N LEU A 110 -17.84 18.25 21.48
CA LEU A 110 -17.04 17.24 20.79
C LEU A 110 -16.49 16.21 21.79
N CYS A 111 -16.42 14.95 21.38
CA CYS A 111 -15.77 13.88 22.13
C CYS A 111 -14.98 12.98 21.18
N ALA A 112 -13.89 12.41 21.66
CA ALA A 112 -13.20 11.31 21.00
C ALA A 112 -13.92 9.99 21.31
N LEU A 113 -13.77 9.03 20.41
CA LEU A 113 -14.38 7.70 20.50
C LEU A 113 -13.30 6.63 20.67
N ASP A 114 -13.70 5.50 21.24
CA ASP A 114 -12.89 4.28 21.46
C ASP A 114 -13.64 3.00 21.06
N ASP A 115 -14.79 3.16 20.42
CA ASP A 115 -15.63 2.05 19.99
C ASP A 115 -15.11 1.37 18.72
N VAL A 116 -15.32 0.05 18.64
CA VAL A 116 -15.13 -0.76 17.44
C VAL A 116 -16.50 -1.07 16.84
N CYS A 117 -16.68 -0.77 15.57
CA CYS A 117 -17.88 -1.10 14.82
C CYS A 117 -17.50 -1.89 13.57
N LEU A 118 -18.32 -2.84 13.18
CA LEU A 118 -18.12 -3.69 12.01
C LEU A 118 -19.23 -3.44 10.99
N PHE A 119 -18.87 -3.29 9.72
CA PHE A 119 -19.83 -3.32 8.62
C PHE A 119 -19.64 -4.58 7.81
N ASP A 120 -20.66 -5.41 7.73
CA ASP A 120 -20.65 -6.69 6.99
C ASP A 120 -20.90 -6.40 5.50
N LEU A 121 -19.91 -6.68 4.66
CA LEU A 121 -19.93 -6.41 3.22
C LEU A 121 -20.87 -7.33 2.43
N GLU A 122 -21.19 -8.51 2.96
CA GLU A 122 -22.14 -9.44 2.32
C GLU A 122 -23.58 -9.11 2.69
N LEU A 123 -23.82 -8.86 3.99
CA LEU A 123 -25.16 -8.55 4.49
C LEU A 123 -25.51 -7.06 4.35
N MET A 124 -24.52 -6.22 4.07
CA MET A 124 -24.66 -4.77 3.98
C MET A 124 -25.29 -4.15 5.24
N THR A 125 -24.87 -4.63 6.42
CA THR A 125 -25.42 -4.23 7.71
C THR A 125 -24.31 -3.96 8.73
N TRP A 126 -24.61 -3.09 9.70
CA TRP A 126 -23.73 -2.79 10.82
C TRP A 126 -23.84 -3.86 11.90
N LYS A 127 -22.73 -4.14 12.57
CA LYS A 127 -22.61 -5.01 13.74
C LYS A 127 -21.83 -4.31 14.83
N TYR A 128 -22.26 -4.48 16.05
CA TYR A 128 -21.65 -3.92 17.25
C TYR A 128 -21.20 -5.07 18.13
N PRO A 129 -19.90 -5.42 18.12
CA PRO A 129 -19.39 -6.49 18.97
C PRO A 129 -19.56 -6.12 20.45
N ASP A 130 -19.94 -7.08 21.26
CA ASP A 130 -19.90 -6.97 22.72
C ASP A 130 -18.45 -7.21 23.16
N ILE A 131 -17.76 -6.13 23.56
CA ILE A 131 -16.35 -6.16 23.90
C ILE A 131 -16.22 -6.06 25.41
N GLU A 132 -15.67 -7.10 26.01
CA GLU A 132 -15.41 -7.13 27.44
C GLU A 132 -14.39 -6.05 27.86
N PRO A 133 -14.57 -5.45 29.04
CA PRO A 133 -13.60 -4.51 29.59
C PRO A 133 -12.22 -5.15 29.73
N SER A 134 -11.19 -4.46 29.24
CA SER A 134 -9.81 -4.94 29.26
C SER A 134 -8.87 -3.82 29.71
N ILE A 135 -7.82 -4.20 30.46
CA ILE A 135 -6.72 -3.28 30.79
C ILE A 135 -5.94 -2.82 29.57
N TYR A 136 -6.09 -3.53 28.45
CA TYR A 136 -5.46 -3.22 27.17
C TYR A 136 -6.37 -2.38 26.26
N ALA A 137 -7.56 -2.02 26.71
CA ALA A 137 -8.46 -1.17 25.95
C ALA A 137 -7.83 0.23 25.74
N PRO A 138 -7.85 0.76 24.49
CA PRO A 138 -7.23 2.04 24.20
C PRO A 138 -8.01 3.22 24.79
N GLN A 139 -7.31 4.32 25.02
CA GLN A 139 -7.96 5.60 25.25
C GLN A 139 -8.72 6.04 23.99
N SER A 140 -9.82 6.79 24.18
CA SER A 140 -10.56 7.40 23.08
C SER A 140 -9.68 8.39 22.31
N ARG A 141 -9.66 8.28 20.98
CA ARG A 141 -8.70 9.00 20.13
C ARG A 141 -9.20 9.28 18.72
N TYR A 142 -8.56 10.24 18.08
CA TYR A 142 -8.75 10.55 16.66
C TYR A 142 -7.40 10.73 15.96
N ALA A 143 -7.40 10.68 14.62
CA ALA A 143 -6.22 10.84 13.77
C ALA A 143 -5.05 9.89 14.16
N HIS A 144 -5.38 8.72 14.68
CA HIS A 144 -4.47 7.63 14.99
C HIS A 144 -4.07 6.87 13.73
N LEU A 145 -3.03 6.06 13.81
CA LEU A 145 -2.70 5.05 12.82
C LEU A 145 -3.42 3.75 13.18
N ALA A 146 -3.94 3.06 12.16
CA ALA A 146 -4.53 1.75 12.33
C ALA A 146 -4.22 0.87 11.13
N VAL A 147 -3.95 -0.40 11.39
CA VAL A 147 -3.67 -1.40 10.35
C VAL A 147 -4.22 -2.76 10.79
N CYS A 148 -4.84 -3.48 9.85
CA CYS A 148 -5.22 -4.87 10.03
C CYS A 148 -4.17 -5.79 9.40
N SER A 149 -3.80 -6.85 10.13
CA SER A 149 -3.00 -7.95 9.62
C SER A 149 -3.49 -9.25 10.24
N ALA A 150 -3.73 -10.25 9.41
CA ALA A 150 -4.41 -11.48 9.80
C ALA A 150 -5.71 -11.16 10.58
N ASP A 151 -5.86 -11.64 11.81
CA ASP A 151 -7.00 -11.40 12.70
C ASP A 151 -6.75 -10.29 13.74
N LYS A 152 -5.78 -9.43 13.51
CA LYS A 152 -5.40 -8.35 14.45
C LYS A 152 -5.63 -6.97 13.86
N LEU A 153 -6.28 -6.10 14.63
CA LEU A 153 -6.28 -4.66 14.40
C LEU A 153 -5.28 -4.03 15.37
N VAL A 154 -4.28 -3.37 14.81
CA VAL A 154 -3.32 -2.56 15.58
C VAL A 154 -3.72 -1.10 15.50
N VAL A 155 -3.85 -0.46 16.66
CA VAL A 155 -4.15 0.98 16.80
C VAL A 155 -2.99 1.65 17.52
N MET A 156 -2.44 2.73 16.97
CA MET A 156 -1.32 3.41 17.59
C MET A 156 -1.38 4.93 17.47
N GLY A 157 -0.91 5.62 18.49
CA GLY A 157 -0.82 7.08 18.50
C GLY A 157 -2.17 7.77 18.40
N GLY A 158 -2.20 8.89 17.67
CA GLY A 158 -3.36 9.77 17.56
C GLY A 158 -3.38 10.85 18.64
N GLN A 159 -4.50 11.51 18.77
CA GLN A 159 -4.69 12.64 19.70
C GLN A 159 -5.96 12.48 20.54
N ASP A 160 -5.92 13.01 21.75
CA ASP A 160 -7.08 13.19 22.62
C ASP A 160 -7.83 14.52 22.33
N MET A 161 -8.88 14.80 23.06
CA MET A 161 -9.67 16.02 22.90
C MET A 161 -8.95 17.31 23.32
N SER A 162 -7.80 17.20 23.99
CA SER A 162 -6.91 18.30 24.31
C SER A 162 -5.82 18.53 23.26
N ASN A 163 -5.90 17.81 22.13
CA ASN A 163 -4.89 17.75 21.06
C ASN A 163 -3.52 17.23 21.53
N GLN A 164 -3.47 16.53 22.67
CA GLN A 164 -2.25 15.88 23.13
C GLN A 164 -2.07 14.54 22.40
N TYR A 165 -0.84 14.24 22.02
CA TYR A 165 -0.52 12.95 21.41
C TYR A 165 -0.62 11.83 22.43
N ILE A 166 -1.27 10.74 22.04
CA ILE A 166 -1.40 9.52 22.81
C ILE A 166 -0.22 8.60 22.47
N ASN A 167 0.61 8.31 23.48
CA ASN A 167 1.80 7.47 23.30
C ASN A 167 1.49 6.02 23.66
N GLU A 168 0.51 5.43 22.97
CA GLU A 168 0.07 4.05 23.19
C GLU A 168 -0.07 3.30 21.86
N ILE A 169 0.19 2.00 21.93
CA ILE A 169 -0.18 1.01 20.94
C ILE A 169 -1.09 -0.02 21.60
N ASN A 170 -2.16 -0.41 20.91
CA ASN A 170 -3.14 -1.38 21.38
C ASN A 170 -3.43 -2.36 20.25
N VAL A 171 -3.60 -3.64 20.60
CA VAL A 171 -3.90 -4.71 19.64
C VAL A 171 -5.23 -5.35 20.00
N PHE A 172 -6.15 -5.33 19.06
CA PHE A 172 -7.46 -5.95 19.13
C PHE A 172 -7.48 -7.23 18.30
N ASN A 173 -7.94 -8.33 18.89
CA ASN A 173 -8.17 -9.58 18.17
C ASN A 173 -9.58 -9.58 17.58
N LEU A 174 -9.68 -9.59 16.25
CA LEU A 174 -10.93 -9.54 15.51
C LEU A 174 -11.72 -10.86 15.51
N THR A 175 -11.07 -11.96 15.88
CA THR A 175 -11.72 -13.27 16.01
C THR A 175 -12.34 -13.43 17.40
N THR A 176 -11.59 -13.08 18.45
CA THR A 176 -12.08 -13.19 19.84
C THR A 176 -12.80 -11.93 20.32
N LEU A 177 -12.79 -10.84 19.52
CA LEU A 177 -13.41 -9.56 19.80
C LEU A 177 -12.94 -8.94 21.13
N SER A 178 -11.65 -9.01 21.40
CA SER A 178 -11.07 -8.56 22.66
C SER A 178 -9.76 -7.81 22.48
N TRP A 179 -9.48 -6.83 23.33
CA TRP A 179 -8.19 -6.15 23.43
C TRP A 179 -7.20 -7.07 24.14
N ILE A 180 -6.15 -7.51 23.43
CA ILE A 180 -5.21 -8.56 23.88
C ILE A 180 -3.86 -8.01 24.28
N HIS A 181 -3.49 -6.79 23.86
CA HIS A 181 -2.21 -6.17 24.16
C HIS A 181 -2.34 -4.65 24.20
N GLY A 182 -1.53 -4.03 25.07
CA GLY A 182 -1.35 -2.58 25.18
C GLY A 182 0.06 -2.26 25.62
N GLY A 183 0.70 -1.28 24.98
CA GLY A 183 2.05 -0.88 25.26
C GLY A 183 2.28 0.63 25.10
N ALA A 184 3.37 1.14 25.69
CA ALA A 184 3.78 2.54 25.56
C ALA A 184 4.66 2.72 24.30
N LEU A 185 4.46 3.84 23.62
CA LEU A 185 5.28 4.25 22.48
C LEU A 185 6.34 5.26 22.95
N SER A 186 7.57 5.12 22.50
CA SER A 186 8.66 6.06 22.77
C SER A 186 8.59 7.35 21.96
N ARG A 187 7.80 7.36 20.88
CA ARG A 187 7.61 8.51 19.96
C ARG A 187 6.14 8.81 19.73
N GLN A 188 5.87 10.01 19.25
CA GLN A 188 4.53 10.47 18.91
C GLN A 188 4.22 10.10 17.45
N TYR A 189 3.11 9.39 17.24
CA TYR A 189 2.63 9.02 15.92
C TYR A 189 1.22 9.54 15.69
N GLY A 190 0.95 9.91 14.43
CA GLY A 190 -0.38 10.32 14.00
C GLY A 190 -0.50 10.37 12.49
N ALA A 191 -1.72 10.24 11.99
CA ALA A 191 -2.03 10.17 10.56
C ALA A 191 -1.67 11.44 9.76
N TYR A 192 -1.25 12.51 10.41
CA TYR A 192 -0.83 13.74 9.73
C TYR A 192 0.56 13.63 9.08
N ARG A 193 1.44 12.76 9.60
CA ARG A 193 2.85 12.70 9.21
C ARG A 193 3.40 11.27 9.09
N ALA A 194 2.61 10.26 9.43
CA ALA A 194 3.05 8.88 9.46
C ALA A 194 2.06 7.94 8.81
N VAL A 195 2.55 6.80 8.36
CA VAL A 195 1.78 5.66 7.88
C VAL A 195 2.29 4.40 8.56
N ALA A 196 1.36 3.51 8.92
CA ALA A 196 1.67 2.19 9.44
C ALA A 196 1.25 1.14 8.41
N PHE A 197 2.04 0.09 8.28
CA PHE A 197 1.75 -1.02 7.38
C PHE A 197 2.31 -2.34 7.92
N CYS A 198 1.66 -3.44 7.59
CA CYS A 198 2.10 -4.79 7.95
C CYS A 198 2.54 -5.53 6.69
N PRO A 199 3.82 -5.87 6.54
CA PRO A 199 4.33 -6.58 5.37
C PRO A 199 4.11 -8.09 5.42
N SER A 200 3.22 -8.60 6.27
CA SER A 200 2.96 -10.04 6.46
C SER A 200 2.55 -10.78 5.18
N ASN A 201 1.92 -10.08 4.24
CA ASN A 201 1.47 -10.65 2.96
C ASN A 201 2.49 -10.48 1.83
N VAL A 202 3.63 -9.86 2.11
CA VAL A 202 4.69 -9.68 1.11
C VAL A 202 5.39 -11.02 0.91
N ASP A 203 5.46 -11.48 -0.34
CA ASP A 203 6.16 -12.71 -0.68
C ASP A 203 7.67 -12.50 -0.49
N THR A 204 8.25 -13.22 0.47
CA THR A 204 9.68 -13.13 0.81
C THR A 204 10.54 -14.17 0.10
N SER A 205 9.91 -15.14 -0.60
CA SER A 205 10.61 -16.27 -1.25
C SER A 205 11.61 -15.83 -2.31
N ILE A 206 11.37 -14.69 -2.94
CA ILE A 206 12.21 -14.12 -4.00
C ILE A 206 13.17 -13.03 -3.50
N MET A 207 13.20 -12.75 -2.22
CA MET A 207 14.17 -11.82 -1.66
C MET A 207 15.52 -12.52 -1.49
N SER A 208 16.58 -11.92 -2.06
CA SER A 208 17.95 -12.43 -1.92
C SER A 208 18.52 -12.31 -0.52
N THR A 209 17.90 -11.48 0.31
CA THR A 209 18.28 -11.21 1.70
C THR A 209 17.06 -11.35 2.61
N GLN A 210 17.31 -11.64 3.89
CA GLN A 210 16.23 -11.65 4.87
C GLN A 210 15.54 -10.29 4.93
N PRO A 211 14.20 -10.23 4.92
CA PRO A 211 13.45 -9.00 5.05
C PRO A 211 13.80 -8.26 6.35
N PHE A 212 13.93 -6.93 6.27
CA PHE A 212 14.34 -6.09 7.40
C PHE A 212 13.35 -6.14 8.60
N TRP A 213 12.10 -6.54 8.35
CA TRP A 213 11.06 -6.67 9.38
C TRP A 213 10.98 -8.06 10.02
N GLN A 214 11.76 -9.04 9.55
CA GLN A 214 11.79 -10.39 10.14
C GLN A 214 12.99 -10.54 11.06
N GLU A 215 12.75 -11.13 12.24
CA GLU A 215 13.81 -11.51 13.17
C GLU A 215 14.24 -12.96 12.95
N ASN A 216 15.55 -13.20 13.10
CA ASN A 216 16.09 -14.56 13.12
C ASN A 216 15.46 -15.34 14.28
N ASN A 217 14.83 -16.48 13.99
CA ASN A 217 14.27 -17.43 14.96
C ASN A 217 12.95 -17.07 15.65
N GLN A 218 12.14 -16.15 15.12
CA GLN A 218 10.81 -15.89 15.68
C GLN A 218 9.75 -16.88 15.14
N PRO A 219 8.82 -17.36 15.97
CA PRO A 219 7.73 -18.23 15.51
C PRO A 219 6.78 -17.49 14.56
N HIS A 220 6.13 -18.22 13.65
CA HIS A 220 5.22 -17.73 12.60
C HIS A 220 4.00 -16.90 13.10
N ASN A 221 3.85 -16.69 14.41
CA ASN A 221 2.76 -15.89 15.00
C ASN A 221 3.14 -14.44 15.29
N ASP A 222 4.28 -13.99 14.80
CA ASP A 222 4.71 -12.61 14.99
C ASP A 222 3.92 -11.66 14.07
N LEU A 223 3.58 -10.48 14.60
CA LEU A 223 2.85 -9.43 13.89
C LEU A 223 3.85 -8.31 13.55
N PRO A 224 4.61 -8.41 12.44
CA PRO A 224 5.54 -7.36 12.08
C PRO A 224 4.79 -6.08 11.68
N LEU A 225 5.07 -4.99 12.36
CA LEU A 225 4.54 -3.68 12.07
C LEU A 225 5.67 -2.75 11.63
N CYS A 226 5.47 -2.08 10.51
CA CYS A 226 6.35 -1.05 10.02
C CYS A 226 5.67 0.31 10.08
N VAL A 227 6.43 1.34 10.46
CA VAL A 227 5.97 2.72 10.47
C VAL A 227 6.96 3.58 9.71
N TYR A 228 6.45 4.27 8.70
CA TYR A 228 7.17 5.34 8.05
C TYR A 228 6.62 6.68 8.52
N SER A 229 7.51 7.60 8.89
CA SER A 229 7.12 8.95 9.29
C SER A 229 8.05 10.00 8.70
N ASN A 230 7.52 11.20 8.46
CA ASN A 230 8.28 12.35 8.03
C ASN A 230 8.01 13.53 8.95
N TYR A 231 9.09 14.13 9.45
CA TYR A 231 9.06 15.28 10.36
C TYR A 231 9.80 16.44 9.72
N ASN A 232 9.60 17.63 10.26
CA ASN A 232 10.26 18.86 9.87
C ASN A 232 10.20 19.09 8.35
N PHE A 233 9.20 19.84 7.89
CA PHE A 233 8.99 20.08 6.45
C PHE A 233 10.06 21.02 5.79
N THR A 234 10.91 21.61 6.59
CA THR A 234 12.03 22.45 6.10
C THR A 234 13.27 21.58 5.84
N ASP A 235 13.64 20.76 6.82
CA ASP A 235 14.70 19.76 6.72
C ASP A 235 14.11 18.40 7.07
N VAL A 236 13.63 17.70 6.05
CA VAL A 236 12.77 16.53 6.21
C VAL A 236 13.53 15.36 6.81
N THR A 237 13.23 15.03 8.05
CA THR A 237 13.64 13.79 8.68
C THR A 237 12.69 12.67 8.27
N ARG A 238 13.25 11.56 7.78
CA ARG A 238 12.51 10.38 7.29
C ARG A 238 12.87 9.20 8.14
N ASP A 239 11.90 8.70 8.88
CA ASP A 239 12.09 7.57 9.77
C ASP A 239 11.34 6.35 9.23
N LEU A 240 12.03 5.21 9.12
CA LEU A 240 11.44 3.90 8.86
C LEU A 240 11.79 2.99 10.03
N GLN A 241 10.78 2.51 10.71
CA GLN A 241 10.93 1.65 11.90
C GLN A 241 10.12 0.38 11.75
N SER A 242 10.64 -0.73 12.26
CA SER A 242 9.92 -1.99 12.39
C SER A 242 9.92 -2.47 13.84
N PHE A 243 8.87 -3.16 14.23
CA PHE A 243 8.74 -3.81 15.54
C PHE A 243 7.57 -4.80 15.54
N SER A 244 7.53 -5.64 16.54
CA SER A 244 6.51 -6.67 16.71
C SER A 244 5.77 -6.44 18.03
N PRO A 245 4.60 -5.78 18.01
CA PRO A 245 3.93 -5.34 19.24
C PRO A 245 3.57 -6.48 20.21
N LEU A 246 3.41 -7.72 19.74
CA LEU A 246 3.05 -8.87 20.58
C LEU A 246 4.24 -9.57 21.24
N THR A 247 5.45 -9.42 20.68
CA THR A 247 6.65 -10.14 21.13
C THR A 247 7.74 -9.22 21.67
N SER A 248 7.92 -8.05 21.07
CA SER A 248 8.91 -7.07 21.48
C SER A 248 8.43 -5.65 21.20
N ALA A 249 8.46 -4.80 22.23
CA ALA A 249 8.20 -3.37 22.08
C ALA A 249 9.42 -2.59 21.57
N GLU A 250 10.54 -3.28 21.24
CA GLU A 250 11.75 -2.64 20.77
C GLU A 250 11.63 -2.27 19.29
N PHE A 251 11.85 -0.99 19.00
CA PHE A 251 11.84 -0.45 17.65
C PHE A 251 13.22 -0.63 17.01
N LYS A 252 13.26 -1.24 15.83
CA LYS A 252 14.41 -1.26 14.94
C LYS A 252 14.33 -0.12 13.96
N ASP A 253 15.40 0.64 13.85
CA ASP A 253 15.49 1.80 12.97
C ASP A 253 16.21 1.42 11.66
N HIS A 254 15.52 1.61 10.54
CA HIS A 254 15.99 1.35 9.18
C HIS A 254 16.12 2.63 8.36
N SER A 255 16.09 3.78 9.01
CA SER A 255 16.05 5.09 8.33
C SER A 255 17.28 5.33 7.47
N MET A 256 18.46 4.86 7.94
CA MET A 256 19.73 5.03 7.22
C MET A 256 19.92 4.03 6.07
N ASP A 257 19.13 2.96 6.02
CA ASP A 257 19.22 1.95 4.97
C ASP A 257 18.44 2.37 3.72
N MET A 258 17.57 3.38 3.84
CA MET A 258 16.80 3.92 2.74
C MET A 258 17.67 4.70 1.76
N SER A 259 17.51 4.42 0.47
CA SER A 259 18.27 5.06 -0.62
C SER A 259 17.36 5.38 -1.82
N GLY A 260 17.92 5.96 -2.88
CA GLY A 260 17.21 6.28 -4.11
C GLY A 260 17.84 7.49 -4.82
N THR A 261 17.51 7.71 -6.08
CA THR A 261 17.94 8.92 -6.82
C THR A 261 17.38 10.20 -6.21
N SER A 262 16.27 10.09 -5.52
CA SER A 262 15.64 11.12 -4.69
C SER A 262 14.83 10.43 -3.60
N LEU A 263 14.61 11.14 -2.49
CA LEU A 263 13.82 10.67 -1.36
C LEU A 263 12.51 11.45 -1.27
N PRO A 264 11.44 10.88 -0.68
CA PRO A 264 10.18 11.59 -0.51
C PRO A 264 10.37 12.92 0.22
N PRO A 265 9.76 14.01 -0.25
CA PRO A 265 9.72 15.26 0.51
C PRO A 265 8.80 15.11 1.72
N GLY A 266 8.71 16.14 2.55
CA GLY A 266 7.72 16.21 3.62
C GLY A 266 6.30 16.21 3.06
N LEU A 267 5.64 15.05 3.10
CA LEU A 267 4.26 14.87 2.65
C LEU A 267 3.30 15.09 3.80
N ARG A 268 2.22 15.81 3.54
CA ARG A 268 1.16 16.10 4.50
C ARG A 268 -0.01 15.15 4.27
N PHE A 269 -0.60 14.64 5.36
CA PHE A 269 -1.64 13.61 5.35
C PHE A 269 -1.25 12.40 4.49
N PRO A 270 -0.09 11.78 4.77
CA PRO A 270 0.35 10.66 3.98
C PRO A 270 -0.61 9.48 4.13
N SER A 271 -0.73 8.68 3.07
CA SER A 271 -1.32 7.35 3.11
C SER A 271 -0.33 6.33 2.58
N GLY A 272 -0.44 5.10 3.06
CA GLY A 272 0.43 4.00 2.70
C GLY A 272 -0.37 2.76 2.31
N ASP A 273 -0.01 2.16 1.17
CA ASP A 273 -0.60 0.94 0.65
C ASP A 273 0.51 -0.03 0.25
N LEU A 274 0.23 -1.33 0.23
CA LEU A 274 1.18 -2.37 -0.19
C LEU A 274 0.75 -2.98 -1.52
N LEU A 275 1.68 -3.07 -2.48
CA LEU A 275 1.50 -3.80 -3.72
C LEU A 275 2.77 -4.59 -4.06
N GLY A 276 2.66 -5.92 -4.10
CA GLY A 276 3.81 -6.79 -4.28
C GLY A 276 4.87 -6.52 -3.23
N HIS A 277 6.09 -6.17 -3.66
CA HIS A 277 7.22 -5.83 -2.79
C HIS A 277 7.37 -4.33 -2.52
N HIS A 278 6.36 -3.54 -2.81
CA HIS A 278 6.45 -2.09 -2.68
C HIS A 278 5.45 -1.54 -1.67
N MET A 279 5.93 -0.65 -0.81
CA MET A 279 5.07 0.25 -0.05
C MET A 279 4.89 1.54 -0.86
N LEU A 280 3.64 1.85 -1.19
CA LEU A 280 3.24 3.10 -1.85
C LEU A 280 2.99 4.16 -0.78
N LEU A 281 3.77 5.23 -0.82
CA LEU A 281 3.58 6.40 0.04
C LEU A 281 3.01 7.53 -0.80
N THR A 282 1.89 8.07 -0.38
CA THR A 282 1.27 9.19 -1.08
C THR A 282 0.93 10.33 -0.14
N GLY A 283 0.76 11.52 -0.66
CA GLY A 283 0.39 12.67 0.15
C GLY A 283 0.56 14.00 -0.56
N THR A 284 0.13 15.05 0.12
CA THR A 284 0.19 16.42 -0.40
C THR A 284 1.55 17.05 -0.12
N TYR A 285 2.23 17.50 -1.19
CA TYR A 285 3.43 18.30 -1.11
C TYR A 285 3.09 19.78 -1.29
N LEU A 286 3.44 20.58 -0.30
CA LEU A 286 3.16 22.03 -0.29
C LEU A 286 4.41 22.81 0.06
N THR A 287 4.81 23.68 -0.87
CA THR A 287 5.79 24.75 -0.66
C THR A 287 5.20 26.07 -1.15
N PRO A 288 5.83 27.21 -0.90
CA PRO A 288 5.37 28.49 -1.44
C PRO A 288 5.25 28.50 -2.97
N THR A 289 6.12 27.76 -3.65
CA THR A 289 6.23 27.75 -5.13
C THR A 289 5.61 26.52 -5.80
N HIS A 290 5.44 25.39 -5.07
CA HIS A 290 4.96 24.14 -5.66
C HIS A 290 3.90 23.51 -4.77
N ARG A 291 2.82 23.05 -5.42
CA ARG A 291 1.69 22.40 -4.77
C ARG A 291 1.27 21.24 -5.65
N SER A 292 1.36 20.03 -5.14
CA SER A 292 1.00 18.83 -5.90
C SER A 292 0.76 17.61 -5.00
N PHE A 293 0.05 16.65 -5.51
CA PHE A 293 -0.07 15.34 -4.89
C PHE A 293 1.08 14.46 -5.40
N HIS A 294 1.78 13.79 -4.48
CA HIS A 294 2.91 12.93 -4.80
C HIS A 294 2.60 11.47 -4.53
N ILE A 295 3.17 10.62 -5.36
CA ILE A 295 3.16 9.16 -5.21
C ILE A 295 4.61 8.68 -5.24
N TRP A 296 4.99 7.91 -4.25
CA TRP A 296 6.31 7.31 -4.09
C TRP A 296 6.18 5.82 -3.84
N ALA A 297 7.15 5.04 -4.25
CA ALA A 297 7.23 3.62 -3.97
C ALA A 297 8.55 3.29 -3.29
N LEU A 298 8.49 2.62 -2.14
CA LEU A 298 9.63 2.03 -1.45
C LEU A 298 9.66 0.54 -1.79
N ASN A 299 10.71 0.08 -2.43
CA ASN A 299 10.93 -1.34 -2.60
C ASN A 299 11.41 -1.93 -1.27
N LEU A 300 10.62 -2.84 -0.71
CA LEU A 300 10.86 -3.42 0.61
C LEU A 300 12.00 -4.46 0.64
N ALA A 301 12.44 -4.94 -0.52
CA ALA A 301 13.56 -5.88 -0.59
C ALA A 301 14.92 -5.20 -0.47
N ASN A 302 15.05 -3.93 -0.90
CA ASN A 302 16.32 -3.22 -0.93
C ASN A 302 16.27 -1.78 -0.41
N LEU A 303 15.11 -1.34 0.10
CA LEU A 303 14.83 -0.02 0.67
C LEU A 303 15.15 1.15 -0.29
N VAL A 304 14.92 0.93 -1.59
CA VAL A 304 15.14 1.95 -2.62
C VAL A 304 13.84 2.67 -2.93
N TRP A 305 13.86 3.99 -2.82
CA TRP A 305 12.75 4.87 -3.18
C TRP A 305 12.73 5.21 -4.68
N VAL A 306 11.54 5.17 -5.24
CA VAL A 306 11.27 5.63 -6.61
C VAL A 306 10.05 6.56 -6.60
N ARG A 307 10.16 7.71 -7.26
CA ARG A 307 9.02 8.59 -7.49
C ARG A 307 8.19 8.10 -8.67
N ILE A 308 6.87 8.02 -8.50
CA ILE A 308 5.92 7.76 -9.58
C ILE A 308 5.63 9.10 -10.28
N ASP A 309 6.21 9.26 -11.46
CA ASP A 309 6.04 10.46 -12.25
C ASP A 309 4.77 10.39 -13.09
N THR A 310 3.76 11.16 -12.68
CA THR A 310 2.45 11.29 -13.35
C THR A 310 2.40 12.49 -14.33
N GLY A 311 3.54 13.07 -14.64
CA GLY A 311 3.61 14.27 -15.48
C GLY A 311 2.96 15.50 -14.84
N SER A 312 2.20 16.23 -15.64
CA SER A 312 1.52 17.44 -15.20
C SER A 312 0.15 17.18 -14.58
N ILE A 313 -0.36 15.95 -14.64
CA ILE A 313 -1.75 15.63 -14.27
C ILE A 313 -2.04 15.93 -12.79
N LEU A 314 -1.17 15.52 -11.88
CA LEU A 314 -1.33 15.76 -10.44
C LEU A 314 -0.68 17.09 -9.97
N SER A 315 -0.10 17.86 -10.87
CA SER A 315 0.49 19.18 -10.54
C SER A 315 -0.52 20.33 -10.60
N HIS A 316 -1.69 20.10 -11.19
CA HIS A 316 -2.77 21.06 -11.28
C HIS A 316 -4.07 20.44 -10.74
N GLY A 317 -4.91 21.27 -10.13
CA GLY A 317 -6.12 20.80 -9.45
C GLY A 317 -5.86 20.37 -8.00
N SER A 318 -6.92 20.05 -7.29
CA SER A 318 -6.88 19.61 -5.90
C SER A 318 -7.01 18.07 -5.83
N TRP A 319 -5.88 17.40 -5.79
CA TRP A 319 -5.77 15.94 -5.63
C TRP A 319 -5.27 15.64 -4.23
N ASN A 320 -5.98 14.85 -3.45
CA ASN A 320 -5.67 14.73 -2.03
C ASN A 320 -6.06 13.40 -1.35
N ARG A 321 -6.63 12.43 -2.09
CA ARG A 321 -6.93 11.11 -1.55
C ARG A 321 -6.53 10.01 -2.53
N GLY A 322 -5.50 9.24 -2.17
CA GLY A 322 -5.08 8.06 -2.91
C GLY A 322 -5.68 6.79 -2.35
N VAL A 323 -5.97 5.82 -3.21
CA VAL A 323 -6.35 4.45 -2.86
C VAL A 323 -5.79 3.47 -3.88
N LEU A 324 -5.39 2.30 -3.42
CA LEU A 324 -4.89 1.22 -4.26
C LEU A 324 -6.05 0.30 -4.69
N TYR A 325 -6.17 0.05 -5.99
CA TYR A 325 -7.00 -1.03 -6.55
C TYR A 325 -6.07 -2.19 -6.92
N GLU A 326 -5.85 -3.08 -5.94
CA GLU A 326 -4.86 -4.16 -6.03
C GLU A 326 -5.13 -5.12 -7.18
N ASP A 327 -6.37 -5.58 -7.38
CA ASP A 327 -6.76 -6.55 -8.42
C ASP A 327 -6.40 -6.08 -9.83
N LYS A 328 -6.42 -4.78 -10.09
CA LYS A 328 -6.07 -4.17 -11.38
C LYS A 328 -4.69 -3.52 -11.38
N GLN A 329 -3.99 -3.53 -10.24
CA GLN A 329 -2.66 -2.92 -10.07
C GLN A 329 -2.64 -1.43 -10.45
N LYS A 330 -3.73 -0.73 -10.13
CA LYS A 330 -3.93 0.69 -10.42
C LYS A 330 -4.02 1.51 -9.15
N PHE A 331 -3.54 2.74 -9.23
CA PHE A 331 -3.66 3.68 -8.14
C PHE A 331 -4.63 4.80 -8.52
N PHE A 332 -5.64 4.99 -7.71
CA PHE A 332 -6.70 5.97 -7.91
C PHE A 332 -6.46 7.18 -7.02
N VAL A 333 -6.42 8.37 -7.58
CA VAL A 333 -6.28 9.62 -6.83
C VAL A 333 -7.53 10.46 -7.02
N PHE A 334 -8.30 10.63 -5.96
CA PHE A 334 -9.53 11.42 -5.95
C PHE A 334 -9.26 12.88 -5.68
N GLY A 335 -10.08 13.74 -6.27
CA GLY A 335 -9.96 15.17 -6.14
C GLY A 335 -10.90 15.94 -7.05
N ASP A 336 -10.49 17.16 -7.38
CA ASP A 336 -11.17 18.02 -8.35
C ASP A 336 -10.14 18.79 -9.18
N LYS A 337 -10.14 18.56 -10.50
CA LYS A 337 -9.17 19.16 -11.43
C LYS A 337 -9.29 20.67 -11.57
N SER A 338 -10.42 21.28 -11.17
CA SER A 338 -10.71 22.71 -11.31
C SER A 338 -10.47 23.51 -10.03
N ARG A 339 -10.18 22.83 -8.89
CA ARG A 339 -10.01 23.51 -7.61
C ARG A 339 -8.54 23.74 -7.25
N ASP A 340 -8.27 24.69 -6.36
CA ASP A 340 -6.94 24.96 -5.81
C ASP A 340 -6.64 24.00 -4.65
N LEU A 341 -5.47 23.35 -4.70
CA LEU A 341 -5.05 22.39 -3.69
C LEU A 341 -4.81 23.03 -2.32
N LEU A 342 -4.31 24.27 -2.27
CA LEU A 342 -4.05 24.96 -1.01
C LEU A 342 -5.35 25.36 -0.32
N GLU A 343 -6.35 25.78 -1.09
CA GLU A 343 -7.69 26.08 -0.56
C GLU A 343 -8.30 24.83 0.10
N ASP A 344 -8.32 23.71 -0.62
CA ASP A 344 -8.86 22.47 -0.09
C ASP A 344 -8.04 21.92 1.08
N TYR A 345 -6.70 22.06 1.02
CA TYR A 345 -5.83 21.69 2.14
C TYR A 345 -6.13 22.49 3.41
N ASN A 346 -6.34 23.81 3.30
CA ASN A 346 -6.68 24.66 4.46
C ASN A 346 -8.01 24.27 5.10
N HIS A 347 -8.94 23.77 4.31
CA HIS A 347 -10.22 23.24 4.78
C HIS A 347 -10.18 21.72 5.10
N ARG A 348 -9.05 21.05 4.83
CA ARG A 348 -8.88 19.59 4.91
C ARG A 348 -9.92 18.83 4.08
N GLN A 349 -10.35 19.43 3.00
CA GLN A 349 -11.42 18.96 2.14
C GLN A 349 -10.91 17.88 1.18
N VAL A 350 -11.69 16.82 1.03
CA VAL A 350 -11.53 15.77 0.03
C VAL A 350 -12.72 15.80 -0.91
N ASN A 351 -12.45 15.82 -2.22
CA ASN A 351 -13.44 15.79 -3.27
C ASN A 351 -13.43 14.43 -4.00
N PHE A 352 -14.56 14.01 -4.53
CA PHE A 352 -14.72 12.69 -5.14
C PHE A 352 -15.29 12.72 -6.57
N ALA A 353 -15.44 13.90 -7.16
CA ALA A 353 -16.03 14.07 -8.49
C ALA A 353 -15.08 13.67 -9.62
N HIS A 354 -13.78 13.84 -9.44
CA HIS A 354 -12.76 13.45 -10.40
C HIS A 354 -11.85 12.39 -9.79
N VAL A 355 -11.32 11.54 -10.66
CA VAL A 355 -10.32 10.53 -10.29
C VAL A 355 -9.22 10.51 -11.35
N ALA A 356 -7.97 10.59 -10.91
CA ALA A 356 -6.80 10.29 -11.73
C ALA A 356 -6.41 8.82 -11.48
N ILE A 357 -6.29 8.04 -12.55
CA ILE A 357 -5.98 6.62 -12.51
C ILE A 357 -4.57 6.43 -13.03
N VAL A 358 -3.70 5.84 -12.21
CA VAL A 358 -2.28 5.63 -12.49
C VAL A 358 -2.01 4.14 -12.68
N GLU A 359 -1.40 3.77 -13.82
CA GLU A 359 -0.97 2.39 -14.15
C GLU A 359 0.34 2.09 -13.45
N LEU A 360 0.31 1.38 -12.32
CA LEU A 360 1.50 1.11 -11.50
C LEU A 360 2.48 0.15 -12.16
N GLU A 361 1.97 -0.85 -12.91
CA GLU A 361 2.81 -1.82 -13.63
C GLU A 361 3.74 -1.13 -14.64
N ALA A 362 3.32 -0.01 -15.24
CA ALA A 362 4.17 0.79 -16.13
C ALA A 362 5.38 1.40 -15.44
N PHE A 363 5.41 1.42 -14.11
CA PHE A 363 6.55 1.82 -13.28
C PHE A 363 7.32 0.64 -12.70
N GLY A 364 6.88 -0.60 -12.99
CA GLY A 364 7.46 -1.83 -12.45
C GLY A 364 6.95 -2.20 -11.06
N ILE A 365 5.81 -1.65 -10.67
CA ILE A 365 5.16 -1.91 -9.38
C ILE A 365 3.91 -2.72 -9.67
N TYR A 366 3.94 -3.99 -9.28
CA TYR A 366 2.87 -4.96 -9.55
C TYR A 366 2.96 -6.14 -8.58
N SER A 367 1.87 -6.89 -8.45
CA SER A 367 1.83 -8.14 -7.67
C SER A 367 2.49 -9.27 -8.45
N TYR A 368 3.42 -9.97 -7.81
CA TYR A 368 4.12 -11.09 -8.44
C TYR A 368 3.22 -12.32 -8.59
N PRO A 369 3.47 -13.17 -9.60
CA PRO A 369 2.70 -14.39 -9.78
C PRO A 369 2.84 -15.33 -8.57
N LYS A 370 1.75 -15.65 -7.91
CA LYS A 370 1.75 -16.60 -6.79
C LYS A 370 2.06 -18.02 -7.28
N GLU A 371 2.76 -18.80 -6.48
CA GLU A 371 2.97 -20.22 -6.78
C GLU A 371 1.64 -20.98 -6.74
N THR A 372 1.42 -21.84 -7.72
CA THR A 372 0.20 -22.65 -7.88
C THR A 372 0.39 -24.11 -7.49
N CYS A 373 1.64 -24.58 -7.46
CA CYS A 373 1.98 -25.95 -7.07
C CYS A 373 3.32 -25.98 -6.32
N ALA A 374 3.48 -27.00 -5.49
CA ALA A 374 4.70 -27.18 -4.72
C ALA A 374 5.91 -27.45 -5.62
N PRO A 375 7.12 -27.03 -5.24
CA PRO A 375 8.35 -27.24 -6.03
C PRO A 375 8.59 -28.70 -6.41
N VAL A 376 8.30 -29.63 -5.49
CA VAL A 376 8.42 -31.08 -5.78
C VAL A 376 7.52 -31.53 -6.93
N ALA A 377 6.30 -30.97 -7.05
CA ALA A 377 5.41 -31.29 -8.16
C ALA A 377 5.90 -30.72 -9.47
N GLN A 378 6.53 -29.56 -9.45
CA GLN A 378 7.17 -28.94 -10.62
C GLN A 378 8.37 -29.76 -11.11
N GLU A 379 9.23 -30.21 -10.19
CA GLU A 379 10.37 -31.09 -10.49
C GLU A 379 9.92 -32.45 -11.04
N LEU A 380 8.86 -33.03 -10.49
CA LEU A 380 8.27 -34.27 -11.01
C LEU A 380 7.75 -34.08 -12.44
N GLY A 381 7.03 -32.97 -12.71
CA GLY A 381 6.55 -32.64 -14.05
C GLY A 381 7.70 -32.53 -15.05
N LEU A 382 8.79 -31.86 -14.69
CA LEU A 382 9.97 -31.76 -15.54
C LEU A 382 10.65 -33.13 -15.79
N SER A 383 10.72 -33.97 -14.75
CA SER A 383 11.26 -35.31 -14.86
C SER A 383 10.41 -36.21 -15.78
N MET A 384 9.07 -36.08 -15.71
CA MET A 384 8.15 -36.80 -16.61
C MET A 384 8.34 -36.38 -18.08
N LEU A 385 8.56 -35.11 -18.37
CA LEU A 385 8.84 -34.66 -19.75
C LEU A 385 10.19 -35.22 -20.30
N ASN A 386 11.16 -35.37 -19.40
CA ASN A 386 12.50 -35.86 -19.74
C ASN A 386 12.60 -37.41 -19.82
N GLU A 387 11.51 -38.15 -19.47
CA GLU A 387 11.47 -39.61 -19.48
C GLU A 387 10.74 -40.13 -20.74
N PRO A 388 11.49 -40.58 -21.77
CA PRO A 388 10.89 -41.00 -23.04
C PRO A 388 9.94 -42.19 -22.94
N SER A 389 10.10 -43.05 -21.92
CA SER A 389 9.23 -44.20 -21.69
C SER A 389 7.78 -43.84 -21.32
N MET A 390 7.55 -42.59 -20.88
CA MET A 390 6.22 -42.08 -20.59
C MET A 390 5.55 -41.38 -21.78
N ALA A 391 6.25 -41.27 -22.91
CA ALA A 391 5.74 -40.57 -24.07
C ALA A 391 4.86 -41.52 -24.92
N ASP A 392 3.74 -41.00 -25.40
CA ASP A 392 2.81 -41.65 -26.31
C ASP A 392 2.60 -40.87 -27.61
N ILE A 393 3.17 -39.65 -27.70
CA ILE A 393 3.11 -38.76 -28.85
C ILE A 393 4.44 -38.04 -29.06
N GLU A 394 4.74 -37.64 -30.31
CA GLU A 394 5.85 -36.78 -30.66
C GLU A 394 5.37 -35.40 -31.08
N ILE A 395 5.98 -34.37 -30.54
CA ILE A 395 5.77 -32.99 -30.98
C ILE A 395 6.84 -32.62 -31.99
N LEU A 396 6.45 -32.43 -33.27
CA LEU A 396 7.33 -32.08 -34.37
C LEU A 396 7.49 -30.57 -34.43
N THR A 397 8.72 -30.09 -34.33
CA THR A 397 9.05 -28.67 -34.34
C THR A 397 9.30 -28.16 -35.77
N ASP A 398 9.20 -26.85 -35.99
CA ASP A 398 9.38 -26.21 -37.29
C ASP A 398 10.80 -26.43 -37.88
N ASP A 399 11.79 -26.60 -37.01
CA ASP A 399 13.18 -26.92 -37.40
C ASP A 399 13.43 -28.42 -37.61
N GLY A 400 12.36 -29.23 -37.74
CA GLY A 400 12.41 -30.65 -38.13
C GLY A 400 12.87 -31.60 -37.02
N ARG A 401 12.92 -31.18 -35.79
CA ARG A 401 13.19 -32.03 -34.60
C ARG A 401 11.90 -32.51 -33.95
N SER A 402 11.98 -33.58 -33.16
CA SER A 402 10.84 -34.07 -32.36
C SER A 402 11.14 -34.03 -30.88
N ILE A 403 10.09 -33.85 -30.10
CA ILE A 403 10.10 -33.92 -28.62
C ILE A 403 9.05 -34.96 -28.20
N PRO A 404 9.50 -36.07 -27.59
CA PRO A 404 8.55 -37.05 -27.03
C PRO A 404 7.77 -36.42 -25.87
N ALA A 405 6.46 -36.69 -25.81
CA ALA A 405 5.58 -36.10 -24.81
C ALA A 405 4.40 -37.02 -24.47
N ASN A 406 3.74 -36.76 -23.36
CA ASN A 406 2.55 -37.47 -22.93
C ASN A 406 1.28 -36.71 -23.28
N SER A 407 0.45 -37.30 -24.16
CA SER A 407 -0.77 -36.67 -24.65
C SER A 407 -1.77 -36.34 -23.56
N SER A 408 -1.89 -37.17 -22.52
CA SER A 408 -2.82 -36.96 -21.42
C SER A 408 -2.42 -35.76 -20.55
N VAL A 409 -1.13 -35.58 -20.27
CA VAL A 409 -0.62 -34.42 -19.52
C VAL A 409 -0.87 -33.15 -20.30
N ILE A 410 -0.57 -33.15 -21.60
CA ILE A 410 -0.77 -31.97 -22.47
C ILE A 410 -2.26 -31.61 -22.55
N ALA A 411 -3.14 -32.59 -22.78
CA ALA A 411 -4.58 -32.38 -22.92
C ALA A 411 -5.23 -31.81 -21.63
N LEU A 412 -4.75 -32.23 -20.45
CA LEU A 412 -5.26 -31.72 -19.17
C LEU A 412 -4.93 -30.24 -18.92
N ARG A 413 -3.82 -29.78 -19.50
CA ARG A 413 -3.29 -28.43 -19.20
C ARG A 413 -3.42 -27.44 -20.37
N TRP A 414 -3.60 -27.94 -21.56
CA TRP A 414 -3.71 -27.14 -22.79
C TRP A 414 -5.00 -27.50 -23.54
N THR A 415 -6.03 -26.68 -23.34
CA THR A 415 -7.38 -26.92 -23.87
C THR A 415 -7.44 -27.02 -25.39
N HIS A 416 -6.62 -26.23 -26.10
CA HIS A 416 -6.54 -26.29 -27.57
C HIS A 416 -6.07 -27.67 -28.04
N PHE A 417 -5.04 -28.24 -27.38
CA PHE A 417 -4.57 -29.59 -27.66
C PHE A 417 -5.61 -30.64 -27.33
N ALA A 418 -6.36 -30.48 -26.23
CA ALA A 418 -7.44 -31.39 -25.86
C ALA A 418 -8.51 -31.45 -26.96
N SER A 419 -8.87 -30.31 -27.57
CA SER A 419 -9.81 -30.26 -28.69
C SER A 419 -9.23 -30.97 -29.93
N LEU A 420 -7.98 -30.72 -30.28
CA LEU A 420 -7.31 -31.42 -31.38
C LEU A 420 -7.22 -32.93 -31.16
N LEU A 421 -6.92 -33.36 -29.95
CA LEU A 421 -6.86 -34.78 -29.59
C LEU A 421 -8.24 -35.44 -29.72
N SER A 422 -9.31 -34.77 -29.31
CA SER A 422 -10.68 -35.29 -29.44
C SER A 422 -11.10 -35.47 -30.89
N GLU A 423 -10.76 -34.55 -31.78
CA GLU A 423 -11.04 -34.64 -33.23
C GLU A 423 -10.25 -35.78 -33.89
N LYS A 424 -9.05 -36.10 -33.39
CA LYS A 424 -8.12 -37.08 -33.98
C LYS A 424 -8.14 -38.45 -33.32
N LEU A 425 -8.79 -38.62 -32.18
CA LEU A 425 -9.02 -39.92 -31.53
C LEU A 425 -9.82 -40.90 -32.43
N GLU A 426 -10.54 -40.39 -33.42
CA GLU A 426 -11.20 -41.19 -34.44
C GLU A 426 -10.20 -41.82 -35.46
N ASN A 427 -8.92 -41.40 -35.47
CA ASN A 427 -7.87 -41.92 -36.31
C ASN A 427 -6.86 -42.75 -35.51
N PRO A 428 -6.81 -44.09 -35.65
CA PRO A 428 -5.94 -44.93 -34.83
C PRO A 428 -4.43 -44.80 -35.11
N GLY A 429 -3.99 -43.79 -35.86
CA GLY A 429 -2.60 -43.51 -36.24
C GLY A 429 -2.03 -42.19 -35.77
N PHE A 430 -2.76 -41.42 -34.91
CA PHE A 430 -2.24 -40.12 -34.45
C PHE A 430 -1.12 -40.31 -33.42
N LYS A 431 0.13 -40.21 -33.87
CA LYS A 431 1.33 -40.32 -33.02
C LYS A 431 2.20 -39.08 -33.05
N SER A 432 1.88 -38.08 -33.84
CA SER A 432 2.68 -36.86 -33.95
C SER A 432 1.81 -35.61 -34.13
N LEU A 433 2.24 -34.50 -33.55
CA LEU A 433 1.64 -33.17 -33.68
C LEU A 433 2.70 -32.19 -34.17
N SER A 434 2.44 -31.50 -35.26
CA SER A 434 3.29 -30.39 -35.72
C SER A 434 3.01 -29.14 -34.90
N PHE A 435 4.05 -28.51 -34.35
CA PHE A 435 4.00 -27.28 -33.58
C PHE A 435 4.84 -26.20 -34.28
N PRO A 436 4.29 -25.02 -34.62
CA PRO A 436 4.90 -24.04 -35.49
C PRO A 436 5.95 -23.17 -34.78
N GLU A 437 6.84 -23.79 -34.02
CA GLU A 437 7.92 -23.14 -33.30
C GLU A 437 9.21 -23.97 -33.36
N SER A 438 10.33 -23.27 -33.16
CA SER A 438 11.64 -23.95 -33.09
C SER A 438 11.73 -24.85 -31.84
N TYR A 439 12.60 -25.84 -31.88
CA TYR A 439 12.80 -26.78 -30.78
C TYR A 439 13.01 -26.11 -29.40
N PRO A 440 13.87 -25.07 -29.25
CA PRO A 440 14.05 -24.42 -27.93
C PRO A 440 12.77 -23.77 -27.39
N VAL A 441 11.96 -23.18 -28.25
CA VAL A 441 10.70 -22.56 -27.85
C VAL A 441 9.65 -23.60 -27.51
N THR A 442 9.54 -24.65 -28.33
CA THR A 442 8.62 -25.77 -28.12
C THR A 442 8.93 -26.50 -26.82
N LEU A 443 10.22 -26.77 -26.56
CA LEU A 443 10.65 -27.40 -25.32
C LEU A 443 10.30 -26.52 -24.10
N ALA A 444 10.58 -25.22 -24.18
CA ALA A 444 10.26 -24.27 -23.09
C ALA A 444 8.73 -24.18 -22.83
N PHE A 445 7.93 -24.25 -23.90
CA PHE A 445 6.48 -24.29 -23.80
C PHE A 445 5.97 -25.59 -23.14
N LEU A 446 6.49 -26.75 -23.56
CA LEU A 446 6.15 -28.04 -22.96
C LEU A 446 6.58 -28.10 -21.48
N GLN A 447 7.77 -27.60 -21.14
CA GLN A 447 8.21 -27.48 -19.75
C GLN A 447 7.19 -26.69 -18.90
N PHE A 448 6.66 -25.57 -19.43
CA PHE A 448 5.57 -24.86 -18.75
C PHE A 448 4.31 -25.73 -18.63
N ILE A 449 3.87 -26.41 -19.68
CA ILE A 449 2.68 -27.26 -19.64
C ILE A 449 2.79 -28.34 -18.54
N TYR A 450 3.99 -28.93 -18.37
CA TYR A 450 4.22 -29.97 -17.36
C TYR A 450 4.38 -29.42 -15.93
N THR A 451 4.88 -28.19 -15.76
CA THR A 451 5.27 -27.65 -14.44
C THR A 451 4.36 -26.54 -13.92
N ASP A 452 3.57 -25.92 -14.79
CA ASP A 452 2.82 -24.66 -14.51
C ASP A 452 3.71 -23.49 -14.09
N HIS A 453 5.02 -23.56 -14.42
CA HIS A 453 6.00 -22.55 -14.03
C HIS A 453 7.11 -22.40 -15.08
N LEU A 454 7.90 -21.33 -14.99
CA LEU A 454 9.12 -21.11 -15.77
C LEU A 454 10.32 -21.47 -14.89
N MET A 455 10.77 -22.74 -14.93
CA MET A 455 11.76 -23.27 -14.00
C MET A 455 13.19 -23.27 -14.55
N THR A 456 13.36 -23.30 -15.88
CA THR A 456 14.65 -23.52 -16.49
C THR A 456 15.30 -22.21 -16.95
N ALA A 457 16.63 -22.11 -16.86
CA ALA A 457 17.37 -20.95 -17.36
C ALA A 457 17.09 -20.67 -18.85
N GLN A 458 16.84 -21.71 -19.64
CA GLN A 458 16.48 -21.58 -21.05
C GLN A 458 15.16 -20.85 -21.25
N GLN A 459 14.15 -21.12 -20.42
CA GLN A 459 12.85 -20.42 -20.46
C GLN A 459 12.99 -18.91 -20.22
N HIS A 460 14.04 -18.47 -19.53
CA HIS A 460 14.30 -17.06 -19.22
C HIS A 460 15.16 -16.34 -20.26
N TYR A 461 15.56 -17.00 -21.37
CA TYR A 461 16.19 -16.27 -22.45
C TYR A 461 15.23 -15.29 -23.12
N PRO A 462 15.66 -14.05 -23.40
CA PRO A 462 14.76 -12.99 -23.87
C PRO A 462 13.92 -13.38 -25.08
N GLN A 463 14.53 -14.03 -26.09
CA GLN A 463 13.83 -14.44 -27.30
C GLN A 463 12.79 -15.54 -27.02
N ILE A 464 13.09 -16.47 -26.11
CA ILE A 464 12.16 -17.54 -25.72
C ILE A 464 11.01 -16.98 -24.93
N LEU A 465 11.26 -16.10 -23.96
CA LEU A 465 10.20 -15.40 -23.21
C LEU A 465 9.26 -14.61 -24.12
N SER A 466 9.82 -13.91 -25.09
CA SER A 466 9.03 -13.20 -26.10
C SER A 466 8.07 -14.14 -26.84
N ARG A 467 8.56 -15.28 -27.31
CA ARG A 467 7.73 -16.29 -28.00
C ARG A 467 6.71 -16.93 -27.05
N LEU A 468 7.10 -17.27 -25.81
CA LEU A 468 6.19 -17.81 -24.79
C LEU A 468 5.05 -16.85 -24.49
N LEU A 469 5.29 -15.53 -24.43
CA LEU A 469 4.22 -14.55 -24.23
C LEU A 469 3.25 -14.51 -25.41
N VAL A 470 3.76 -14.58 -26.64
CA VAL A 470 2.93 -14.67 -27.85
C VAL A 470 2.10 -15.96 -27.86
N LEU A 471 2.70 -17.10 -27.55
CA LEU A 471 2.00 -18.39 -27.45
C LEU A 471 0.94 -18.39 -26.35
N ALA A 472 1.24 -17.75 -25.22
CA ALA A 472 0.28 -17.59 -24.12
C ALA A 472 -0.96 -16.82 -24.54
N ASP A 473 -0.81 -15.83 -25.41
CA ASP A 473 -1.91 -15.04 -25.95
C ASP A 473 -2.69 -15.82 -27.03
N VAL A 474 -1.99 -16.42 -27.99
CA VAL A 474 -2.58 -17.24 -29.06
C VAL A 474 -3.40 -18.40 -28.50
N TYR A 475 -2.90 -19.11 -27.52
CA TYR A 475 -3.53 -20.30 -26.94
C TYR A 475 -4.35 -20.00 -25.69
N ASN A 476 -4.54 -18.73 -25.34
CA ASN A 476 -5.29 -18.27 -24.16
C ASN A 476 -4.87 -18.99 -22.86
N LEU A 477 -3.55 -18.95 -22.57
CA LEU A 477 -2.96 -19.53 -21.38
C LEU A 477 -2.68 -18.42 -20.34
N PRO A 478 -3.63 -18.08 -19.47
CA PRO A 478 -3.51 -16.91 -18.58
C PRO A 478 -2.34 -17.03 -17.60
N ARG A 479 -2.03 -18.25 -17.13
CA ARG A 479 -0.91 -18.48 -16.23
C ARG A 479 0.44 -18.25 -16.92
N LEU A 480 0.63 -18.79 -18.12
CA LEU A 480 1.85 -18.55 -18.92
C LEU A 480 2.02 -17.07 -19.24
N ARG A 481 0.92 -16.40 -19.59
CA ARG A 481 0.89 -14.95 -19.86
C ARG A 481 1.41 -14.17 -18.66
N LEU A 482 0.92 -14.48 -17.46
CA LEU A 482 1.32 -13.83 -16.21
C LEU A 482 2.81 -14.05 -15.91
N LEU A 483 3.28 -15.30 -15.99
CA LEU A 483 4.68 -15.67 -15.74
C LEU A 483 5.64 -15.04 -16.76
N ALA A 484 5.30 -15.11 -18.05
CA ALA A 484 6.15 -14.54 -19.11
C ALA A 484 6.18 -13.00 -19.02
N THR A 485 5.05 -12.34 -18.70
CA THR A 485 5.04 -10.90 -18.47
C THR A 485 5.94 -10.52 -17.29
N HIS A 486 5.83 -11.24 -16.16
CA HIS A 486 6.68 -11.03 -14.99
C HIS A 486 8.16 -11.21 -15.33
N ALA A 487 8.53 -12.31 -15.99
CA ALA A 487 9.90 -12.58 -16.39
C ALA A 487 10.45 -11.50 -17.34
N LEU A 488 9.63 -11.00 -18.29
CA LEU A 488 10.02 -9.90 -19.18
C LEU A 488 10.21 -8.57 -18.39
N HIS A 489 9.44 -8.32 -17.35
CA HIS A 489 9.69 -7.20 -16.45
C HIS A 489 11.04 -7.30 -15.73
N GLN A 490 11.45 -8.50 -15.36
CA GLN A 490 12.72 -8.74 -14.64
C GLN A 490 13.96 -8.57 -15.56
N ILE A 491 13.88 -9.05 -16.81
CA ILE A 491 14.99 -8.95 -17.75
C ILE A 491 15.04 -7.62 -18.52
N LEU A 492 14.14 -6.67 -18.21
CA LEU A 492 14.05 -5.41 -18.94
C LEU A 492 15.27 -4.52 -18.67
N THR A 493 16.12 -4.39 -19.67
CA THR A 493 17.33 -3.56 -19.73
C THR A 493 17.33 -2.74 -20.99
N ILE A 494 18.31 -1.87 -21.19
CA ILE A 494 18.49 -1.10 -22.43
C ILE A 494 18.64 -2.06 -23.64
N GLN A 495 19.28 -3.21 -23.46
CA GLN A 495 19.54 -4.18 -24.53
C GLN A 495 18.29 -4.96 -24.95
N THR A 496 17.39 -5.24 -24.01
CA THR A 496 16.17 -6.03 -24.26
C THR A 496 14.93 -5.17 -24.51
N ALA A 497 15.01 -3.85 -24.27
CA ALA A 497 13.85 -2.96 -24.27
C ALA A 497 13.11 -2.90 -25.61
N SER A 498 13.81 -2.94 -26.75
CA SER A 498 13.16 -2.94 -28.08
C SER A 498 12.32 -4.21 -28.29
N MET A 499 12.90 -5.38 -28.01
CA MET A 499 12.21 -6.66 -28.13
C MET A 499 11.00 -6.73 -27.19
N VAL A 500 11.17 -6.31 -25.91
CA VAL A 500 10.07 -6.29 -24.94
C VAL A 500 8.97 -5.34 -25.38
N TYR A 501 9.30 -4.17 -25.94
CA TYR A 501 8.35 -3.21 -26.49
C TYR A 501 7.50 -3.83 -27.61
N GLU A 502 8.16 -4.45 -28.59
CA GLU A 502 7.50 -5.08 -29.74
C GLU A 502 6.60 -6.25 -29.30
N THR A 503 7.12 -7.13 -28.44
CA THR A 503 6.36 -8.28 -27.91
C THR A 503 5.13 -7.81 -27.14
N SER A 504 5.29 -6.78 -26.31
CA SER A 504 4.19 -6.23 -25.50
C SER A 504 3.12 -5.57 -26.37
N ALA A 505 3.51 -4.92 -27.48
CA ALA A 505 2.60 -4.36 -28.47
C ALA A 505 1.78 -5.46 -29.17
N LEU A 506 2.43 -6.53 -29.59
CA LEU A 506 1.79 -7.68 -30.25
C LEU A 506 0.77 -8.39 -29.33
N THR A 507 1.05 -8.47 -28.05
CA THR A 507 0.23 -9.20 -27.08
C THR A 507 -0.68 -8.30 -26.24
N GLY A 508 -0.77 -7.00 -26.57
CA GLY A 508 -1.65 -6.04 -25.88
C GLY A 508 -1.26 -5.79 -24.41
N ARG A 509 0.01 -6.01 -24.01
CA ARG A 509 0.52 -5.72 -22.66
C ARG A 509 0.95 -4.25 -22.54
N THR A 510 -0.03 -3.34 -22.53
CA THR A 510 0.22 -1.89 -22.60
C THR A 510 1.12 -1.37 -21.50
N ALA A 511 0.95 -1.83 -20.26
CA ALA A 511 1.78 -1.39 -19.14
C ALA A 511 3.26 -1.79 -19.31
N LEU A 512 3.53 -3.04 -19.70
CA LEU A 512 4.90 -3.50 -20.01
C LEU A 512 5.48 -2.76 -21.22
N GLN A 513 4.66 -2.49 -22.25
CA GLN A 513 5.06 -1.72 -23.43
C GLN A 513 5.49 -0.29 -23.04
N ILE A 514 4.70 0.41 -22.21
CA ILE A 514 5.04 1.74 -21.71
C ILE A 514 6.31 1.70 -20.89
N ARG A 515 6.48 0.69 -20.02
CA ARG A 515 7.70 0.52 -19.23
C ARG A 515 8.93 0.34 -20.11
N ALA A 516 8.87 -0.49 -21.14
CA ALA A 516 9.95 -0.66 -22.10
C ALA A 516 10.28 0.64 -22.86
N LEU A 517 9.25 1.37 -23.28
CA LEU A 517 9.41 2.69 -23.92
C LEU A 517 10.11 3.70 -22.98
N ARG A 518 9.77 3.70 -21.68
CA ARG A 518 10.44 4.55 -20.68
C ARG A 518 11.93 4.24 -20.56
N VAL A 519 12.30 2.96 -20.56
CA VAL A 519 13.72 2.54 -20.54
C VAL A 519 14.46 3.06 -21.79
N MET A 520 13.89 2.90 -22.98
CA MET A 520 14.49 3.40 -24.23
C MET A 520 14.65 4.93 -24.25
N ILE A 521 13.63 5.67 -23.82
CA ILE A 521 13.69 7.14 -23.76
C ILE A 521 14.72 7.61 -22.74
N ASN A 522 14.79 6.99 -21.57
CA ASN A 522 15.76 7.35 -20.54
C ASN A 522 17.19 7.06 -21.02
N ALA A 523 17.42 5.92 -21.70
CA ALA A 523 18.70 5.61 -22.30
C ALA A 523 19.12 6.67 -23.34
N LYS A 524 18.20 7.09 -24.21
CA LYS A 524 18.46 8.16 -25.20
C LYS A 524 18.81 9.50 -24.53
N LYS A 525 18.10 9.86 -23.45
CA LYS A 525 18.39 11.07 -22.67
C LYS A 525 19.79 11.03 -22.06
N MET A 526 20.19 9.90 -21.47
CA MET A 526 21.52 9.71 -20.89
C MET A 526 22.63 9.81 -21.94
N LEU A 527 22.46 9.18 -23.08
CA LEU A 527 23.42 9.27 -24.19
C LEU A 527 23.57 10.73 -24.70
N HIS A 528 22.47 11.43 -24.83
CA HIS A 528 22.51 12.83 -25.27
C HIS A 528 23.20 13.74 -24.23
N GLN A 529 22.96 13.54 -22.95
CA GLN A 529 23.67 14.28 -21.88
C GLN A 529 25.17 13.99 -21.87
N GLN A 530 25.58 12.73 -22.06
CA GLN A 530 26.99 12.36 -22.17
C GLN A 530 27.67 13.02 -23.38
N GLN A 531 27.00 13.07 -24.54
CA GLN A 531 27.51 13.74 -25.73
C GLN A 531 27.66 15.25 -25.52
N GLN A 532 26.71 15.90 -24.85
CA GLN A 532 26.82 17.31 -24.53
C GLN A 532 27.98 17.62 -23.57
N GLN A 533 28.18 16.80 -22.55
CA GLN A 533 29.31 16.94 -21.62
C GLN A 533 30.66 16.74 -22.34
N GLN A 534 30.75 15.77 -23.24
CA GLN A 534 31.97 15.58 -24.04
C GLN A 534 32.26 16.75 -24.95
N GLN A 535 31.24 17.35 -25.58
CA GLN A 535 31.41 18.57 -26.43
C GLN A 535 31.83 19.79 -25.63
N GLN A 536 31.34 19.95 -24.39
CA GLN A 536 31.77 21.06 -23.50
C GLN A 536 33.24 20.91 -23.04
N ASN A 537 33.71 19.67 -22.89
CA ASN A 537 35.11 19.38 -22.50
C ASN A 537 36.10 19.51 -23.65
N ILE A 538 35.64 19.62 -24.92
CA ILE A 538 36.50 19.73 -26.13
C ILE A 538 36.77 21.19 -26.52
N HIS A 539 36.09 22.18 -25.95
CA HIS A 539 36.40 23.59 -26.16
C HIS A 539 37.36 24.08 -25.06
N PRO A 540 38.69 24.12 -25.32
CA PRO A 540 39.63 24.79 -24.41
C PRO A 540 39.33 26.28 -24.45
N GLN A 541 39.22 26.87 -23.27
CA GLN A 541 39.19 28.32 -23.09
C GLN A 541 40.39 28.91 -23.81
N LYS A 542 40.14 29.67 -24.86
CA LYS A 542 41.15 30.59 -25.40
C LYS A 542 41.38 31.66 -24.33
N HIS A 543 42.49 31.57 -23.64
CA HIS A 543 43.07 32.67 -22.89
C HIS A 543 43.29 33.84 -23.84
N GLN A 544 42.53 34.92 -23.67
CA GLN A 544 42.92 36.24 -24.17
C GLN A 544 43.81 36.87 -23.10
N ASP A 545 45.09 36.83 -23.37
CA ASP A 545 46.08 37.71 -22.74
C ASP A 545 45.78 39.17 -23.16
N TYR A 546 45.52 40.05 -22.19
CA TYR A 546 45.75 41.49 -22.31
C TYR A 546 46.49 42.01 -21.08
N PRO A 547 47.44 42.97 -21.29
CA PRO A 547 48.45 43.27 -20.29
C PRO A 547 47.99 44.27 -19.23
N SER A 548 48.66 44.18 -18.11
CA SER A 548 48.62 45.01 -16.95
C SER A 548 48.80 46.51 -17.21
N MET A 549 48.03 47.37 -16.55
CA MET A 549 48.46 48.68 -16.07
C MET A 549 47.71 49.11 -14.81
N ASP A 550 48.53 49.30 -13.77
CA ASP A 550 48.47 50.25 -12.67
C ASP A 550 47.21 50.50 -11.82
N SER A 551 47.39 50.23 -10.56
CA SER A 551 46.61 50.69 -9.38
C SER A 551 46.69 52.22 -9.20
N PRO A 552 45.77 52.91 -8.43
CA PRO A 552 45.85 52.80 -6.96
C PRO A 552 44.51 52.86 -6.18
N SER A 553 44.55 52.21 -5.04
CA SER A 553 43.94 52.48 -3.72
C SER A 553 42.65 53.31 -3.59
N MET A 554 41.64 52.75 -2.91
CA MET A 554 41.07 53.30 -1.68
C MET A 554 40.07 52.28 -1.03
N PHE A 555 40.15 52.24 0.27
CA PHE A 555 39.45 51.41 1.23
C PHE A 555 38.00 51.88 1.51
N PRO A 556 37.28 51.31 2.44
CA PRO A 556 36.21 50.31 2.23
C PRO A 556 34.85 50.86 2.70
N THR A 557 33.78 50.27 2.23
CA THR A 557 32.46 50.46 2.87
C THR A 557 31.84 49.11 3.24
N GLN A 558 31.70 48.91 4.51
CA GLN A 558 30.94 47.86 5.14
C GLN A 558 29.48 47.93 4.72
N TYR A 559 28.95 46.82 4.23
CA TYR A 559 27.52 46.54 4.29
C TYR A 559 27.26 45.39 5.22
N SER A 560 26.66 45.69 6.34
CA SER A 560 26.10 44.79 7.30
C SER A 560 24.89 44.07 6.70
N THR A 561 24.99 42.77 6.51
CA THR A 561 23.86 41.94 6.20
C THR A 561 23.15 41.59 7.52
N GLN A 562 22.02 42.27 7.74
CA GLN A 562 21.06 41.83 8.75
C GLN A 562 20.48 40.47 8.32
N ARG A 563 20.80 39.45 9.09
CA ARG A 563 20.04 38.21 9.12
C ARG A 563 18.70 38.50 9.80
N GLN A 564 17.65 38.53 9.02
CA GLN A 564 16.29 38.29 9.57
C GLN A 564 16.14 36.80 9.78
N SER A 565 16.13 36.39 11.06
CA SER A 565 15.64 35.13 11.52
C SER A 565 14.12 35.15 11.42
N GLU A 566 13.55 34.56 10.38
CA GLU A 566 12.14 34.20 10.36
C GLU A 566 11.98 32.95 11.21
N GLU A 567 11.50 33.16 12.42
CA GLU A 567 10.90 32.12 13.26
C GLU A 567 9.63 31.62 12.56
N ASP A 568 9.71 30.48 11.87
CA ASP A 568 8.54 29.70 11.51
C ASP A 568 7.98 29.02 12.78
N GLY A 569 7.29 29.85 13.58
CA GLY A 569 6.53 29.41 14.72
C GLY A 569 5.28 28.66 14.30
N ASP A 570 5.08 27.54 14.93
CA ASP A 570 3.88 26.71 15.07
C ASP A 570 2.55 27.33 14.59
N PHE A 571 2.26 27.22 13.31
CA PHE A 571 0.98 27.63 12.74
C PHE A 571 -0.15 26.62 12.96
N PHE A 572 0.11 25.52 13.69
CA PHE A 572 -0.86 24.44 13.89
C PHE A 572 -1.74 24.56 15.14
N GLN A 573 -1.44 25.46 16.08
CA GLN A 573 -2.13 25.51 17.37
C GLN A 573 -3.22 26.56 17.51
N SER A 574 -3.43 27.51 16.59
CA SER A 574 -4.24 28.70 16.91
C SER A 574 -5.54 28.91 16.12
N ARG A 575 -6.19 27.88 15.56
CA ARG A 575 -7.52 28.05 14.94
C ARG A 575 -8.50 26.92 15.20
N MET A 576 -8.72 26.55 16.45
CA MET A 576 -9.94 25.90 16.91
C MET A 576 -10.47 26.60 18.16
N SER A 577 -10.92 27.83 18.00
CA SER A 577 -11.80 28.44 19.01
C SER A 577 -13.24 28.42 18.50
N PRO A 578 -14.21 28.05 19.31
CA PRO A 578 -15.62 28.10 18.94
C PRO A 578 -16.10 29.56 18.95
N SER A 579 -16.66 30.01 17.83
CA SER A 579 -17.35 31.28 17.75
C SER A 579 -18.63 31.23 18.62
N SER A 580 -18.62 31.89 19.75
CA SER A 580 -19.84 32.27 20.47
C SER A 580 -20.44 33.52 19.82
N SER A 581 -21.69 33.42 19.45
CA SER A 581 -22.56 34.51 18.99
C SER A 581 -22.66 35.66 19.98
N ALA A 582 -22.29 36.86 19.53
CA ALA A 582 -22.51 38.10 20.31
C ALA A 582 -23.76 38.81 19.83
N VAL A 583 -24.63 39.06 20.77
CA VAL A 583 -25.78 39.97 20.68
C VAL A 583 -25.28 41.40 20.88
N ARG A 584 -25.71 42.29 19.98
CA ARG A 584 -25.55 43.74 20.03
C ARG A 584 -26.08 44.34 21.33
N ARG A 585 -25.37 45.35 21.91
CA ARG A 585 -25.95 46.62 22.32
C ARG A 585 -24.91 47.75 22.43
N LEU A 586 -25.31 48.91 21.93
CA LEU A 586 -24.68 50.21 21.89
C LEU A 586 -24.57 50.87 23.29
N THR A 587 -23.53 51.65 23.50
CA THR A 587 -23.43 53.02 24.02
C THR A 587 -22.12 53.22 24.77
N GLY A 588 -21.21 54.11 24.34
CA GLY A 588 -21.10 55.46 24.82
C GLY A 588 -19.88 55.69 25.71
N SER A 589 -18.85 56.34 25.12
CA SER A 589 -18.02 57.46 25.63
C SER A 589 -17.07 57.31 26.84
N LYS A 590 -15.84 57.74 26.54
CA LYS A 590 -14.90 58.65 27.28
C LYS A 590 -13.94 58.08 28.34
N SER A 591 -12.68 58.16 27.94
CA SER A 591 -11.53 58.92 28.52
C SER A 591 -10.84 58.40 29.80
N SER A 592 -9.56 58.37 29.66
CA SER A 592 -8.45 58.89 30.48
C SER A 592 -7.65 57.91 31.34
N THR A 593 -6.41 57.75 30.93
CA THR A 593 -5.12 58.06 31.65
C THR A 593 -4.70 57.15 32.82
N THR A 594 -3.47 56.75 32.66
CA THR A 594 -2.33 56.72 33.59
C THR A 594 -1.91 55.40 34.22
N ALA A 595 -0.64 55.11 33.93
CA ALA A 595 0.45 54.68 34.79
C ALA A 595 0.59 53.22 35.20
N SER A 596 1.71 52.67 34.66
CA SER A 596 2.50 51.61 35.28
C SER A 596 2.95 51.96 36.70
N PRO A 597 3.37 51.01 37.53
CA PRO A 597 4.73 50.46 37.45
C PRO A 597 4.89 49.00 37.86
N GLU A 598 5.91 48.38 37.31
CA GLU A 598 6.66 47.28 37.94
C GLU A 598 7.34 47.81 39.25
N PRO A 599 7.93 46.96 40.14
CA PRO A 599 8.91 45.90 39.87
C PRO A 599 9.04 44.76 40.93
N SER A 600 9.99 43.86 40.56
CA SER A 600 10.97 43.12 41.39
C SER A 600 10.53 41.84 42.13
N SER A 601 11.06 40.73 41.65
CA SER A 601 12.21 39.94 42.18
C SER A 601 12.03 39.33 43.59
N VAL A 602 12.29 38.05 43.71
CA VAL A 602 13.33 37.44 44.56
C VAL A 602 13.11 35.92 44.67
N TYR A 603 14.11 35.19 44.22
CA TYR A 603 14.70 33.92 44.68
C TYR A 603 14.03 33.13 45.81
N ASN A 604 13.92 31.80 45.65
CA ASN A 604 14.76 30.88 46.46
C ASN A 604 14.75 29.41 45.97
N MET A 605 15.94 28.89 46.02
CA MET A 605 16.41 27.51 45.76
C MET A 605 16.06 26.54 46.93
N VAL A 606 15.77 25.27 46.57
CA VAL A 606 16.36 23.98 47.04
C VAL A 606 16.23 23.63 48.54
N PRO A 607 16.15 22.38 49.01
CA PRO A 607 16.93 21.21 48.55
C PRO A 607 16.23 19.83 48.64
N SER A 608 16.82 18.86 47.91
CA SER A 608 16.63 17.42 48.08
C SER A 608 17.20 16.91 49.43
N PRO A 609 16.77 15.77 49.93
CA PRO A 609 17.56 15.01 50.86
C PRO A 609 18.02 13.67 50.35
N LYS A 610 19.19 13.35 50.83
CA LYS A 610 20.08 12.21 50.56
C LYS A 610 19.60 10.88 51.17
N VAL A 611 19.97 9.86 50.50
CA VAL A 611 20.37 8.48 50.86
C VAL A 611 20.62 8.20 52.34
N SER A 612 20.07 7.08 52.84
CA SER A 612 20.75 6.24 53.80
C SER A 612 20.50 4.75 53.55
N LYS A 613 21.63 4.04 53.48
CA LYS A 613 21.76 2.57 53.45
C LYS A 613 21.44 2.00 54.83
N SER A 614 20.79 0.84 54.90
CA SER A 614 21.10 -0.16 55.91
C SER A 614 20.79 -1.57 55.41
N SER A 615 21.80 -2.37 55.53
CA SER A 615 21.97 -3.79 55.38
C SER A 615 21.29 -4.60 56.47
N ASN A 616 20.77 -5.80 56.13
CA ASN A 616 20.89 -7.11 56.85
C ASN A 616 19.89 -8.09 56.25
N VAL A 617 20.30 -9.17 55.63
CA VAL A 617 20.89 -10.46 56.04
C VAL A 617 19.87 -11.39 56.73
N TYR A 618 19.83 -12.60 56.23
CA TYR A 618 19.35 -13.93 56.67
C TYR A 618 18.04 -14.44 56.05
N GLN A 619 18.13 -15.48 55.38
CA GLN A 619 18.30 -16.95 55.41
C GLN A 619 17.11 -17.68 54.84
N SER A 620 17.38 -18.43 53.79
CA SER A 620 17.12 -19.83 53.46
C SER A 620 15.99 -20.56 54.21
N GLN A 621 15.11 -21.23 53.43
CA GLN A 621 14.86 -22.68 53.58
C GLN A 621 13.88 -23.23 52.50
N ARG A 622 14.41 -24.14 51.70
CA ARG A 622 13.96 -25.49 51.37
C ARG A 622 12.59 -25.73 50.72
N SER A 623 12.72 -26.32 49.55
CA SER A 623 11.74 -27.19 48.88
C SER A 623 11.35 -28.43 49.69
N PRO A 624 10.27 -29.10 49.29
CA PRO A 624 10.44 -30.49 48.97
C PRO A 624 9.82 -30.96 47.63
N GLN A 625 10.58 -31.89 47.05
CA GLN A 625 10.19 -32.81 45.98
C GLN A 625 9.24 -33.92 46.51
N PHE A 626 8.66 -34.60 45.57
CA PHE A 626 8.06 -35.96 45.51
C PHE A 626 6.61 -35.90 44.97
N ALA A 627 6.11 -36.71 44.04
CA ALA A 627 6.55 -38.00 43.49
C ALA A 627 5.77 -38.32 42.21
N GLN A 628 6.37 -39.07 41.36
CA GLN A 628 5.79 -39.77 40.20
C GLN A 628 4.72 -40.76 40.60
N ARG A 629 3.67 -40.91 39.78
CA ARG A 629 3.05 -42.25 39.56
C ARG A 629 2.55 -42.37 38.11
N LYS A 630 3.17 -43.33 37.44
CA LYS A 630 2.68 -44.01 36.22
C LYS A 630 1.50 -44.88 36.59
N THR A 631 0.48 -44.94 35.75
CA THR A 631 -0.20 -46.21 35.41
C THR A 631 -0.87 -46.07 34.04
N SER A 632 -0.49 -46.98 33.20
CA SER A 632 -1.09 -47.40 31.95
C SER A 632 -2.46 -48.04 32.16
N LEU A 633 -3.36 -47.91 31.18
CA LEU A 633 -4.26 -49.01 30.76
C LEU A 633 -5.05 -48.56 29.50
N VAL A 634 -4.84 -49.30 28.42
CA VAL A 634 -5.74 -49.47 27.28
C VAL A 634 -6.74 -50.60 27.65
N PRO A 635 -7.98 -50.57 27.17
CA PRO A 635 -8.46 -51.59 26.25
C PRO A 635 -9.34 -51.04 25.11
N SER A 636 -9.08 -51.38 23.86
CA SER A 636 -9.59 -52.48 22.99
C SER A 636 -11.12 -52.52 22.76
N ILE A 637 -11.48 -52.26 21.51
CA ILE A 637 -12.38 -52.90 20.56
C ILE A 637 -13.82 -53.23 21.02
N SER A 638 -14.81 -52.72 20.27
CA SER A 638 -15.89 -53.55 19.71
C SER A 638 -16.50 -52.90 18.46
N GLN A 639 -16.52 -53.72 17.41
CA GLN A 639 -17.28 -53.54 16.17
C GLN A 639 -18.77 -53.68 16.47
N ASN A 640 -19.61 -52.90 15.76
CA ASN A 640 -20.88 -53.43 15.27
C ASN A 640 -21.36 -52.76 14.00
N LYS A 641 -21.90 -53.56 13.16
CA LYS A 641 -22.32 -53.50 11.79
C LYS A 641 -23.64 -52.75 11.54
N VAL A 642 -23.78 -52.25 10.30
CA VAL A 642 -24.91 -52.33 9.34
C VAL A 642 -26.02 -51.30 9.43
N GLY A 643 -26.23 -50.62 8.29
CA GLY A 643 -27.43 -49.86 7.97
C GLY A 643 -27.28 -49.00 6.71
N SER A 644 -27.43 -49.64 5.56
CA SER A 644 -27.59 -49.00 4.25
C SER A 644 -28.88 -48.19 4.17
N MET A 645 -28.84 -46.94 3.66
CA MET A 645 -29.96 -46.36 2.90
C MET A 645 -29.46 -45.14 2.13
N SER A 646 -29.51 -45.22 0.80
CA SER A 646 -29.47 -44.14 -0.12
C SER A 646 -30.81 -43.40 -0.14
N PRO A 647 -30.83 -42.13 -0.43
CA PRO A 647 -31.87 -41.58 -1.30
C PRO A 647 -31.28 -40.88 -2.52
N THR A 648 -31.75 -41.33 -3.64
CA THR A 648 -31.84 -40.66 -4.94
C THR A 648 -32.44 -39.26 -4.81
N PHE A 649 -31.80 -38.28 -5.41
CA PHE A 649 -32.45 -37.01 -5.74
C PHE A 649 -32.30 -36.72 -7.23
N GLU A 650 -33.46 -36.56 -7.86
CA GLU A 650 -33.70 -36.23 -9.23
C GLU A 650 -33.25 -34.80 -9.58
N ARG A 651 -32.74 -34.63 -10.80
CA ARG A 651 -32.54 -33.32 -11.45
C ARG A 651 -33.83 -32.83 -12.03
N PRO A 652 -34.16 -31.54 -11.98
CA PRO A 652 -35.01 -30.91 -12.97
C PRO A 652 -34.20 -30.26 -14.08
N ASN A 653 -34.50 -30.69 -15.28
CA ASN A 653 -34.22 -30.07 -16.57
C ASN A 653 -34.96 -28.73 -16.68
N MET A 654 -34.27 -27.64 -16.99
CA MET A 654 -34.90 -26.50 -17.67
C MET A 654 -33.96 -26.00 -18.77
N GLY A 655 -34.39 -26.29 -19.99
CA GLY A 655 -33.87 -25.68 -21.19
C GLY A 655 -34.40 -24.26 -21.34
N ILE A 656 -33.54 -23.36 -21.74
CA ILE A 656 -33.91 -22.11 -22.41
C ILE A 656 -33.01 -21.96 -23.61
N ARG A 657 -33.68 -21.84 -24.76
CA ARG A 657 -33.15 -21.41 -26.07
C ARG A 657 -32.97 -19.88 -26.05
N PHE A 658 -31.99 -19.41 -26.63
CA PHE A 658 -31.59 -18.43 -27.64
C PHE A 658 -30.24 -17.80 -27.25
#